data_72b587f9ce6f99df760626b3e39c5081
#
_entry.id   72b587f9ce6f99df760626b3e39c5081
#
_cell.length_a   1.000
_cell.length_b   1.000
_cell.length_c   1.000
_cell.angle_alpha   90.00
_cell.angle_beta   90.00
_cell.angle_gamma   90.00
#
_symmetry.space_group_name_H-M   'P 1'
#
loop_
_entity.id
_entity.type
_entity.pdbx_description
1 polymer ?
#
loop_
_entity_poly.entity_id
_entity_poly.type
_entity_poly.pdbx_seq_one_letter_code
_entity_poly.pdbx_strand_id
1 'polypeptide(L)'
;MDEPKARRGRQRPAAPTTPDPVEIAMEIAASGKTPADAAMAVLHANAALMRDQAGLTRKQLVLASNEIFRNRIRSVRDIAIAAVVVALIVAVGTAVWSAGRTTGLVIQPFSVPPELVEDGLDGRAVAALFQDELIRLEAETDSARPPASFRNDWSEGITVEVDAGGLSLTDAYTALTRWLGKETYIDGGLSRTTDGLELVVRTSDGTAVTVEGPAGRPADLMRQAAERVYEQTQPYRYAVYLAIKGGGLSAGPERQALFDRNRAILTTLSSSPSEIERLWGNNGLAVDVDLSSKDGISFLQVSLGIDAEHPVLLFNLAQMRRLLGQDEGVFVAAQHVATSLSNPRNRAKMSADRQIALPLVTQARLAELQGDWSEALKVRTEVGSKSQGNFWADNAREQVGTLIALHQPSGALVLSDSLNLDPGTDNYLTTNRPPFAPRANAAASLDQWPEVVAALEAFEVEVAPTLPLRSSAALGTFIWPRLAYARARTGDLAGAQALIAATPLDCYLCVRERARIAELAGDRPAADRWSAEARRQGPSLPFAFAERGRMLMARGDPAGAIAFYEQAIERGPRWADPQKYWGDALLAQGDEAGAIRKYRAAADRAPQWGALHLAWGRALEADGKRDQARDKYAAAARMDLSAADRAEVVRRLGAVSRGS
;
A
#
# COMPACT_ATOMS: atom_id res chain seq x y z
N MET A 1 28.13 37.26 49.54
CA MET A 1 29.24 37.75 50.40
C MET A 1 30.05 36.54 50.73
N ASP A 2 31.15 36.33 50.01
CA ASP A 2 32.27 35.50 50.41
C ASP A 2 33.42 35.82 49.45
N GLU A 3 34.51 36.33 50.05
CA GLU A 3 35.71 36.78 49.33
C GLU A 3 36.55 35.64 48.76
N PRO A 4 37.30 35.88 47.68
CA PRO A 4 38.17 34.88 47.13
C PRO A 4 39.53 34.82 47.87
N LYS A 5 39.91 33.66 48.37
CA LYS A 5 41.21 33.37 48.98
C LYS A 5 42.36 33.54 47.97
N ALA A 6 43.29 34.43 48.33
CA ALA A 6 44.54 34.70 47.65
C ALA A 6 45.40 33.42 47.45
N ARG A 7 45.82 33.15 46.24
CA ARG A 7 46.84 32.14 45.92
C ARG A 7 48.24 32.65 46.30
N ARG A 8 48.86 31.99 47.26
CA ARG A 8 50.27 32.18 47.61
C ARG A 8 51.17 31.88 46.37
N GLY A 9 51.93 32.89 45.96
CA GLY A 9 52.94 32.76 44.90
C GLY A 9 54.06 31.81 45.32
N ARG A 10 54.34 30.84 44.49
CA ARG A 10 55.60 30.06 44.55
C ARG A 10 56.74 30.95 44.13
N GLN A 11 57.70 31.21 45.04
CA GLN A 11 58.98 31.86 44.72
C GLN A 11 59.73 31.03 43.69
N ARG A 12 60.12 31.66 42.58
CA ARG A 12 61.06 31.10 41.63
C ARG A 12 62.46 30.97 42.27
N PRO A 13 63.17 29.86 42.11
CA PRO A 13 64.59 29.79 42.51
C PRO A 13 65.39 30.75 41.64
N ALA A 14 66.31 31.48 42.26
CA ALA A 14 67.22 32.40 41.60
C ALA A 14 68.06 31.66 40.55
N ALA A 15 68.19 32.24 39.37
CA ALA A 15 69.06 31.72 38.32
C ALA A 15 70.51 31.81 38.78
N PRO A 16 71.35 30.82 38.49
CA PRO A 16 72.75 30.91 38.79
C PRO A 16 73.36 32.08 38.03
N THR A 17 74.05 32.99 38.75
CA THR A 17 74.76 34.11 38.16
C THR A 17 75.96 33.54 37.36
N THR A 18 75.91 33.68 36.06
CA THR A 18 77.06 33.44 35.18
C THR A 18 78.05 34.55 35.37
N PRO A 19 79.32 34.25 35.60
CA PRO A 19 80.35 35.32 35.73
C PRO A 19 80.43 36.16 34.48
N ASP A 20 80.57 37.48 34.66
CA ASP A 20 80.62 38.44 33.56
C ASP A 20 81.89 38.15 32.72
N PRO A 21 81.79 38.11 31.38
CA PRO A 21 82.91 37.92 30.48
C PRO A 21 84.09 38.91 30.69
N VAL A 22 83.75 40.10 31.27
CA VAL A 22 84.77 41.13 31.64
C VAL A 22 85.48 40.71 32.92
N GLU A 23 84.88 40.09 33.90
CA GLU A 23 85.51 39.55 35.10
C GLU A 23 86.44 38.42 34.80
N ILE A 24 86.11 37.53 33.87
CA ILE A 24 86.99 36.45 33.37
C ILE A 24 88.17 37.04 32.60
N ALA A 25 87.98 38.08 31.79
CA ALA A 25 89.08 38.73 31.05
C ALA A 25 90.05 39.45 31.96
N MET A 26 89.58 40.06 33.09
CA MET A 26 90.44 40.68 34.09
C MET A 26 91.22 39.66 34.91
N GLU A 27 90.69 38.53 35.26
CA GLU A 27 91.31 37.45 35.97
C GLU A 27 92.44 36.79 35.12
N ILE A 28 92.23 36.65 33.84
CA ILE A 28 93.19 36.16 32.86
C ILE A 28 94.32 37.17 32.65
N ALA A 29 94.01 38.47 32.60
CA ALA A 29 95.03 39.52 32.47
C ALA A 29 95.94 39.59 33.71
N ALA A 30 95.47 39.34 34.91
CA ALA A 30 96.24 39.27 36.13
C ALA A 30 97.10 38.02 36.30
N SER A 31 96.86 36.95 35.49
CA SER A 31 97.57 35.68 35.57
C SER A 31 98.89 35.60 34.71
N GLY A 32 99.25 36.66 33.99
CA GLY A 32 100.53 36.73 33.20
C GLY A 32 100.63 35.81 31.95
N LYS A 33 99.45 35.33 31.45
CA LYS A 33 99.39 34.48 30.25
C LYS A 33 99.45 35.31 28.94
N THR A 34 99.93 34.71 27.85
CA THR A 34 99.99 35.38 26.55
C THR A 34 98.54 35.69 25.97
N PRO A 35 98.41 36.68 25.08
CA PRO A 35 97.10 37.06 24.52
C PRO A 35 96.36 35.91 23.77
N ALA A 36 97.11 34.94 23.24
CA ALA A 36 96.52 33.77 22.59
C ALA A 36 95.92 32.79 23.57
N ASP A 37 96.49 32.62 24.77
CA ASP A 37 95.97 31.73 25.82
C ASP A 37 94.73 32.34 26.46
N ALA A 38 94.66 33.68 26.56
CA ALA A 38 93.51 34.39 27.05
C ALA A 38 92.28 34.25 26.08
N ALA A 39 92.59 34.40 24.76
CA ALA A 39 91.54 34.22 23.72
C ALA A 39 90.98 32.78 23.70
N MET A 40 91.84 31.79 23.84
CA MET A 40 91.44 30.39 23.91
C MET A 40 90.59 30.07 25.16
N ALA A 41 90.96 30.64 26.29
CA ALA A 41 90.19 30.46 27.53
C ALA A 41 88.75 31.07 27.42
N VAL A 42 88.62 32.24 26.79
CA VAL A 42 87.26 32.87 26.55
C VAL A 42 86.46 32.06 25.52
N LEU A 43 87.15 31.52 24.49
CA LEU A 43 86.43 30.64 23.54
C LEU A 43 85.93 29.34 24.18
N HIS A 44 86.79 28.73 25.06
CA HIS A 44 86.38 27.53 25.81
C HIS A 44 85.22 27.82 26.79
N ALA A 45 85.29 28.96 27.48
CA ALA A 45 84.19 29.39 28.39
C ALA A 45 82.90 29.66 27.65
N ASN A 46 82.93 30.35 26.47
CA ASN A 46 81.74 30.55 25.63
C ASN A 46 81.18 29.24 25.06
N ALA A 47 82.09 28.32 24.65
CA ALA A 47 81.67 27.00 24.14
C ALA A 47 81.03 26.12 25.25
N ALA A 48 81.50 26.28 26.51
CA ALA A 48 80.88 25.63 27.67
C ALA A 48 79.49 26.25 27.97
N LEU A 49 79.38 27.58 27.96
CA LEU A 49 78.16 28.31 28.16
C LEU A 49 77.10 27.96 27.10
N MET A 50 77.48 27.91 25.85
CA MET A 50 76.61 27.49 24.76
C MET A 50 76.16 26.02 24.88
N ARG A 51 77.04 25.12 25.36
CA ARG A 51 76.63 23.74 25.66
C ARG A 51 75.64 23.63 26.80
N ASP A 52 75.81 24.40 27.89
CA ASP A 52 74.91 24.42 29.01
C ASP A 52 73.56 25.06 28.64
N GLN A 53 73.58 26.15 27.85
CA GLN A 53 72.34 26.73 27.30
C GLN A 53 71.63 25.77 26.37
N ALA A 54 72.31 25.06 25.48
CA ALA A 54 71.75 24.04 24.62
C ALA A 54 71.19 22.85 25.45
N GLY A 55 71.86 22.48 26.53
CA GLY A 55 71.38 21.47 27.50
C GLY A 55 70.12 21.86 28.23
N LEU A 56 70.04 23.14 28.69
CA LEU A 56 68.83 23.70 29.33
C LEU A 56 67.68 23.81 28.35
N THR A 57 67.92 24.29 27.14
CA THR A 57 66.90 24.38 26.07
C THR A 57 66.35 23.00 25.68
N ARG A 58 67.25 22.01 25.61
CA ARG A 58 66.85 20.61 25.31
C ARG A 58 66.00 20.00 26.45
N LYS A 59 66.33 20.27 27.72
CA LYS A 59 65.53 19.85 28.89
C LYS A 59 64.17 20.56 28.90
N GLN A 60 64.14 21.86 28.58
CA GLN A 60 62.88 22.60 28.50
C GLN A 60 61.99 22.10 27.35
N LEU A 61 62.54 21.76 26.19
CA LEU A 61 61.78 21.16 25.06
C LEU A 61 61.24 19.79 25.42
N VAL A 62 61.98 18.94 26.13
CA VAL A 62 61.52 17.62 26.58
C VAL A 62 60.42 17.76 27.64
N LEU A 63 60.52 18.73 28.57
CA LEU A 63 59.48 19.00 29.54
C LEU A 63 58.23 19.54 28.88
N ALA A 64 58.35 20.46 27.93
CA ALA A 64 57.23 21.00 27.16
C ALA A 64 56.56 19.93 26.31
N SER A 65 57.31 19.05 25.66
CA SER A 65 56.76 17.94 24.88
C SER A 65 56.00 16.93 25.76
N ASN A 66 56.52 16.64 26.94
CA ASN A 66 55.82 15.76 27.89
C ASN A 66 54.53 16.39 28.50
N GLU A 67 54.52 17.70 28.69
CA GLU A 67 53.29 18.40 29.11
C GLU A 67 52.25 18.43 27.99
N ILE A 68 52.65 18.69 26.75
CA ILE A 68 51.75 18.63 25.58
C ILE A 68 51.23 17.21 25.39
N PHE A 69 52.08 16.18 25.53
CA PHE A 69 51.66 14.80 25.44
C PHE A 69 50.68 14.37 26.55
N ARG A 70 50.96 14.75 27.81
CA ARG A 70 50.06 14.50 28.93
C ARG A 70 48.69 15.23 28.74
N ASN A 71 48.73 16.47 28.28
CA ASN A 71 47.51 17.23 28.02
C ASN A 71 46.71 16.63 26.83
N ARG A 72 47.39 16.15 25.77
CA ARG A 72 46.70 15.41 24.68
C ARG A 72 46.09 14.12 25.18
N ILE A 73 46.77 13.33 25.99
CA ILE A 73 46.22 12.10 26.58
C ILE A 73 45.02 12.43 27.50
N ARG A 74 45.09 13.48 28.31
CA ARG A 74 43.95 13.91 29.12
C ARG A 74 42.80 14.37 28.27
N SER A 75 43.03 15.17 27.22
CA SER A 75 41.99 15.61 26.29
C SER A 75 41.37 14.44 25.54
N VAL A 76 42.14 13.48 25.08
CA VAL A 76 41.62 12.27 24.41
C VAL A 76 40.79 11.43 25.37
N ARG A 77 41.25 11.25 26.60
CA ARG A 77 40.49 10.55 27.66
C ARG A 77 39.19 11.29 27.99
N ASP A 78 39.24 12.61 28.14
CA ASP A 78 38.08 13.42 28.51
C ASP A 78 37.07 13.47 27.35
N ILE A 79 37.52 13.48 26.07
CA ILE A 79 36.68 13.32 24.87
C ILE A 79 36.08 11.92 24.83
N ALA A 80 36.87 10.87 25.14
CA ALA A 80 36.37 9.50 25.15
C ALA A 80 35.30 9.31 26.24
N ILE A 81 35.53 9.86 27.45
CA ILE A 81 34.53 9.84 28.54
C ILE A 81 33.28 10.61 28.12
N ALA A 82 33.43 11.79 27.54
CA ALA A 82 32.29 12.56 27.02
C ALA A 82 31.51 11.81 25.94
N ALA A 83 32.21 11.15 25.03
CA ALA A 83 31.59 10.31 23.98
C ALA A 83 30.81 9.13 24.58
N VAL A 84 31.38 8.46 25.61
CA VAL A 84 30.69 7.37 26.31
C VAL A 84 29.45 7.89 27.06
N VAL A 85 29.56 9.05 27.71
CA VAL A 85 28.43 9.67 28.41
C VAL A 85 27.32 10.06 27.41
N VAL A 86 27.69 10.68 26.29
CA VAL A 86 26.72 11.01 25.24
C VAL A 86 26.09 9.74 24.65
N ALA A 87 26.87 8.70 24.38
CA ALA A 87 26.34 7.42 23.90
C ALA A 87 25.39 6.78 24.91
N LEU A 88 25.70 6.88 26.21
CA LEU A 88 24.82 6.38 27.27
C LEU A 88 23.52 7.20 27.38
N ILE A 89 23.60 8.51 27.27
CA ILE A 89 22.41 9.39 27.25
C ILE A 89 21.53 9.08 26.04
N VAL A 90 22.14 8.90 24.86
CA VAL A 90 21.43 8.51 23.64
C VAL A 90 20.81 7.12 23.80
N ALA A 91 21.55 6.16 24.36
CA ALA A 91 21.04 4.80 24.60
C ALA A 91 19.88 4.79 25.60
N VAL A 92 20.01 5.52 26.72
CA VAL A 92 18.91 5.68 27.68
C VAL A 92 17.75 6.44 27.08
N GLY A 93 18.00 7.51 26.34
CA GLY A 93 16.97 8.28 25.65
C GLY A 93 16.22 7.45 24.63
N THR A 94 16.92 6.62 23.85
CA THR A 94 16.29 5.69 22.89
C THR A 94 15.54 4.56 23.60
N ALA A 95 16.06 4.05 24.73
CA ALA A 95 15.38 3.05 25.54
C ALA A 95 14.08 3.59 26.15
N VAL A 96 14.12 4.79 26.74
CA VAL A 96 12.93 5.49 27.29
C VAL A 96 11.92 5.78 26.18
N TRP A 97 12.39 6.29 25.04
CA TRP A 97 11.54 6.60 23.88
C TRP A 97 10.92 5.33 23.26
N SER A 98 11.68 4.25 23.19
CA SER A 98 11.21 2.95 22.73
C SER A 98 10.23 2.32 23.73
N ALA A 99 10.56 2.34 25.02
CA ALA A 99 9.69 1.86 26.09
C ALA A 99 8.33 2.58 26.14
N GLY A 100 8.31 3.90 25.97
CA GLY A 100 7.07 4.69 25.93
C GLY A 100 6.22 4.47 24.66
N ARG A 101 6.75 3.76 23.68
CA ARG A 101 6.06 3.39 22.42
C ARG A 101 5.70 1.93 22.30
N THR A 102 6.14 1.10 23.23
CA THR A 102 5.73 -0.31 23.24
C THR A 102 4.23 -0.37 23.46
N THR A 103 3.56 -0.93 22.48
CA THR A 103 2.12 -1.24 22.52
C THR A 103 2.00 -2.73 22.21
N GLY A 104 1.22 -3.45 22.98
CA GLY A 104 1.03 -4.88 22.75
C GLY A 104 0.28 -5.52 23.90
N LEU A 105 -0.01 -6.78 23.73
CA LEU A 105 -0.67 -7.63 24.71
C LEU A 105 0.38 -8.57 25.30
N VAL A 106 0.58 -8.49 26.63
CA VAL A 106 1.53 -9.34 27.38
C VAL A 106 0.74 -10.35 28.18
N ILE A 107 0.86 -11.61 27.81
CA ILE A 107 0.15 -12.71 28.46
C ILE A 107 1.02 -13.25 29.59
N GLN A 108 0.46 -13.31 30.80
CA GLN A 108 1.11 -13.85 32.00
C GLN A 108 0.70 -15.31 32.25
N PRO A 109 1.52 -16.12 32.97
CA PRO A 109 1.10 -17.45 33.37
C PRO A 109 -0.20 -17.41 34.19
N PHE A 110 -1.13 -18.30 33.88
CA PHE A 110 -2.42 -18.35 34.54
C PHE A 110 -2.32 -19.07 35.89
N SER A 111 -3.16 -18.73 36.83
CA SER A 111 -3.30 -19.45 38.08
C SER A 111 -4.11 -20.74 37.86
N VAL A 112 -3.55 -21.89 38.23
CA VAL A 112 -4.19 -23.18 38.04
C VAL A 112 -4.09 -24.00 39.32
N PRO A 113 -5.17 -24.62 39.80
CA PRO A 113 -5.15 -25.51 40.96
C PRO A 113 -4.27 -26.73 40.74
N PRO A 114 -3.63 -27.27 41.80
CA PRO A 114 -2.72 -28.44 41.69
C PRO A 114 -3.35 -29.65 40.99
N GLU A 115 -4.63 -29.87 41.19
CA GLU A 115 -5.39 -31.00 40.60
C GLU A 115 -5.42 -30.96 39.06
N LEU A 116 -5.45 -29.77 38.46
CA LEU A 116 -5.40 -29.61 37.01
C LEU A 116 -3.97 -29.60 36.48
N VAL A 117 -2.99 -29.29 37.30
CA VAL A 117 -1.56 -29.40 36.97
C VAL A 117 -1.18 -30.86 36.80
N GLU A 118 -1.72 -31.77 37.62
CA GLU A 118 -1.53 -33.22 37.50
C GLU A 118 -2.14 -33.76 36.18
N ASP A 119 -3.20 -33.13 35.68
CA ASP A 119 -3.82 -33.41 34.36
C ASP A 119 -3.02 -32.78 33.17
N GLY A 120 -1.87 -32.16 33.41
CA GLY A 120 -1.00 -31.54 32.39
C GLY A 120 -1.37 -30.09 32.02
N LEU A 121 -2.28 -29.47 32.75
CA LEU A 121 -2.70 -28.09 32.54
C LEU A 121 -2.02 -27.17 33.57
N ASP A 122 -0.72 -26.93 33.45
CA ASP A 122 -0.05 -25.89 34.26
C ASP A 122 -0.38 -24.47 33.76
N GLY A 123 -0.04 -23.48 34.58
CA GLY A 123 -0.38 -22.08 34.26
C GLY A 123 0.27 -21.54 33.01
N ARG A 124 1.43 -22.04 32.58
CA ARG A 124 2.09 -21.68 31.31
C ARG A 124 1.43 -22.37 30.13
N ALA A 125 1.06 -23.64 30.28
CA ALA A 125 0.37 -24.39 29.25
C ALA A 125 -1.01 -23.78 28.93
N VAL A 126 -1.77 -23.41 29.96
CA VAL A 126 -3.06 -22.73 29.80
C VAL A 126 -2.89 -21.39 29.11
N ALA A 127 -1.91 -20.58 29.53
CA ALA A 127 -1.63 -19.28 28.90
C ALA A 127 -1.13 -19.42 27.47
N ALA A 128 -0.36 -20.47 27.13
CA ALA A 128 0.06 -20.76 25.76
C ALA A 128 -1.13 -21.16 24.87
N LEU A 129 -2.01 -22.04 25.32
CA LEU A 129 -3.23 -22.41 24.60
C LEU A 129 -4.13 -21.19 24.35
N PHE A 130 -4.24 -20.31 25.32
CA PHE A 130 -4.99 -19.06 25.17
C PHE A 130 -4.33 -18.12 24.14
N GLN A 131 -3.00 -18.01 24.16
CA GLN A 131 -2.23 -17.25 23.17
C GLN A 131 -2.41 -17.79 21.75
N ASP A 132 -2.37 -19.11 21.58
CA ASP A 132 -2.56 -19.76 20.28
C ASP A 132 -3.95 -19.44 19.69
N GLU A 133 -5.00 -19.40 20.52
CA GLU A 133 -6.33 -19.01 20.08
C GLU A 133 -6.41 -17.53 19.68
N LEU A 134 -5.71 -16.62 20.38
CA LEU A 134 -5.61 -15.22 19.97
C LEU A 134 -4.88 -15.06 18.63
N ILE A 135 -3.77 -15.78 18.46
CA ILE A 135 -2.99 -15.80 17.19
C ILE A 135 -3.86 -16.36 16.05
N ARG A 136 -4.66 -17.39 16.30
CA ARG A 136 -5.59 -17.95 15.32
C ARG A 136 -6.65 -16.93 14.90
N LEU A 137 -7.29 -16.25 15.86
CA LEU A 137 -8.27 -15.18 15.57
C LEU A 137 -7.65 -14.05 14.75
N GLU A 138 -6.41 -13.69 15.07
CA GLU A 138 -5.67 -12.69 14.30
C GLU A 138 -5.39 -13.14 12.88
N ALA A 139 -4.97 -14.38 12.66
CA ALA A 139 -4.72 -14.95 11.34
C ALA A 139 -6.00 -15.07 10.49
N GLU A 140 -7.15 -15.35 11.12
CA GLU A 140 -8.46 -15.35 10.47
C GLU A 140 -9.01 -13.95 10.16
N THR A 141 -8.36 -12.90 10.67
CA THR A 141 -8.81 -11.50 10.53
C THR A 141 -8.03 -10.77 9.46
N ASP A 142 -8.54 -10.70 8.23
CA ASP A 142 -7.97 -9.90 7.12
C ASP A 142 -8.28 -8.41 7.31
N SER A 143 -7.59 -7.76 8.24
CA SER A 143 -7.80 -6.35 8.59
C SER A 143 -6.72 -5.44 8.03
N ALA A 144 -7.12 -4.26 7.57
CA ALA A 144 -6.18 -3.21 7.16
C ALA A 144 -5.49 -2.52 8.36
N ARG A 145 -6.11 -2.54 9.55
CA ARG A 145 -5.50 -2.06 10.79
C ARG A 145 -4.42 -3.05 11.22
N PRO A 146 -3.19 -2.57 11.54
CA PRO A 146 -2.15 -3.44 12.08
C PRO A 146 -2.64 -4.18 13.32
N PRO A 147 -2.22 -5.45 13.49
CA PRO A 147 -2.51 -6.20 14.71
C PRO A 147 -1.78 -5.64 15.92
N ALA A 148 -2.30 -5.88 17.11
CA ALA A 148 -1.51 -5.76 18.32
C ALA A 148 -0.49 -6.92 18.39
N SER A 149 0.72 -6.65 18.86
CA SER A 149 1.69 -7.71 19.09
C SER A 149 1.31 -8.53 20.33
N PHE A 150 1.36 -9.85 20.23
CA PHE A 150 1.25 -10.74 21.38
C PHE A 150 2.65 -11.14 21.86
N ARG A 151 2.89 -11.03 23.17
CA ARG A 151 4.13 -11.41 23.80
C ARG A 151 3.81 -12.19 25.07
N ASN A 152 4.57 -13.23 25.36
CA ASN A 152 4.49 -13.92 26.65
C ASN A 152 5.57 -13.41 27.62
N ASP A 153 5.27 -13.48 28.91
CA ASP A 153 6.14 -13.00 29.99
C ASP A 153 7.13 -14.08 30.48
N TRP A 154 7.06 -15.31 29.93
CA TRP A 154 7.88 -16.45 30.34
C TRP A 154 8.88 -16.95 29.29
N SER A 155 8.97 -16.33 28.11
CA SER A 155 10.01 -16.66 27.14
C SER A 155 11.35 -16.15 27.67
N GLU A 156 12.34 -17.05 27.82
CA GLU A 156 13.70 -16.70 28.21
C GLU A 156 14.31 -15.70 27.22
N GLY A 157 14.25 -14.42 27.59
CA GLY A 157 15.09 -13.42 26.96
C GLY A 157 16.54 -13.74 27.29
N ILE A 158 17.46 -13.48 26.37
CA ILE A 158 18.90 -13.60 26.63
C ILE A 158 19.22 -12.67 27.80
N THR A 159 19.40 -13.23 28.99
CA THR A 159 19.83 -12.50 30.19
C THR A 159 21.31 -12.17 30.03
N VAL A 160 21.62 -10.96 29.63
CA VAL A 160 22.97 -10.42 29.75
C VAL A 160 23.12 -9.99 31.22
N GLU A 161 23.62 -10.88 32.06
CA GLU A 161 24.04 -10.51 33.42
C GLU A 161 25.24 -9.57 33.31
N VAL A 162 25.00 -8.30 33.53
CA VAL A 162 26.07 -7.34 33.81
C VAL A 162 26.24 -7.30 35.34
N ASP A 163 27.30 -7.90 35.81
CA ASP A 163 27.65 -8.02 37.22
C ASP A 163 28.08 -6.66 37.82
N ALA A 164 27.12 -5.75 37.95
CA ALA A 164 27.29 -4.45 38.60
C ALA A 164 26.08 -4.13 39.47
N GLY A 165 26.07 -4.68 40.68
CA GLY A 165 25.16 -4.24 41.73
C GLY A 165 23.75 -4.82 41.76
N GLY A 166 23.50 -6.01 41.18
CA GLY A 166 22.27 -6.79 41.41
C GLY A 166 21.02 -6.36 40.63
N LEU A 167 21.12 -5.45 39.65
CA LEU A 167 20.04 -5.09 38.75
C LEU A 167 20.41 -5.48 37.31
N SER A 168 19.65 -6.40 36.71
CA SER A 168 19.75 -6.73 35.30
C SER A 168 19.30 -5.53 34.45
N LEU A 169 20.04 -5.23 33.36
CA LEU A 169 19.61 -4.24 32.39
C LEU A 169 18.24 -4.62 31.77
N THR A 170 17.96 -5.91 31.68
CA THR A 170 16.68 -6.46 31.22
C THR A 170 15.56 -6.13 32.21
N ASP A 171 15.81 -6.27 33.52
CA ASP A 171 14.81 -5.94 34.54
C ASP A 171 14.54 -4.44 34.60
N ALA A 172 15.58 -3.62 34.45
CA ALA A 172 15.44 -2.16 34.38
C ALA A 172 14.64 -1.74 33.13
N TYR A 173 14.90 -2.36 31.96
CA TYR A 173 14.16 -2.09 30.73
C TYR A 173 12.70 -2.57 30.86
N THR A 174 12.47 -3.75 31.41
CA THR A 174 11.12 -4.31 31.65
C THR A 174 10.33 -3.43 32.64
N ALA A 175 10.96 -2.96 33.69
CA ALA A 175 10.34 -2.01 34.62
C ALA A 175 10.02 -0.67 33.93
N LEU A 176 10.89 -0.20 33.05
CA LEU A 176 10.71 1.02 32.27
C LEU A 176 9.55 0.88 31.28
N THR A 177 9.46 -0.25 30.57
CA THR A 177 8.36 -0.55 29.64
C THR A 177 7.03 -0.71 30.38
N ARG A 178 7.03 -1.33 31.55
CA ARG A 178 5.84 -1.45 32.40
C ARG A 178 5.35 -0.09 32.92
N TRP A 179 6.26 0.83 33.20
CA TRP A 179 5.93 2.16 33.74
C TRP A 179 5.59 3.20 32.65
N LEU A 180 6.28 3.15 31.50
CA LEU A 180 6.14 4.13 30.41
C LEU A 180 5.38 3.57 29.20
N GLY A 181 5.34 2.24 29.04
CA GLY A 181 4.69 1.57 27.91
C GLY A 181 3.17 1.60 28.03
N LYS A 182 2.52 1.43 26.88
CA LYS A 182 1.06 1.26 26.77
C LYS A 182 0.71 -0.21 26.52
N GLU A 183 1.40 -1.11 27.21
CA GLU A 183 1.15 -2.54 27.13
C GLU A 183 -0.07 -2.91 27.97
N THR A 184 -0.94 -3.76 27.43
CA THR A 184 -2.05 -4.36 28.16
C THR A 184 -1.62 -5.74 28.66
N TYR A 185 -1.58 -5.93 29.96
CA TYR A 185 -1.28 -7.21 30.57
C TYR A 185 -2.55 -8.05 30.68
N ILE A 186 -2.41 -9.33 30.35
CA ILE A 186 -3.48 -10.33 30.44
C ILE A 186 -3.02 -11.38 31.44
N ASP A 187 -3.77 -11.54 32.50
CA ASP A 187 -3.64 -12.64 33.47
C ASP A 187 -4.94 -13.43 33.57
N GLY A 188 -4.90 -14.57 34.22
CA GLY A 188 -6.11 -15.34 34.39
C GLY A 188 -5.97 -16.48 35.38
N GLY A 189 -7.07 -17.18 35.59
CA GLY A 189 -7.13 -18.37 36.43
C GLY A 189 -8.12 -19.39 35.86
N LEU A 190 -7.69 -20.64 35.83
CA LEU A 190 -8.52 -21.77 35.52
C LEU A 190 -8.89 -22.51 36.81
N SER A 191 -10.18 -22.72 37.06
CA SER A 191 -10.69 -23.41 38.23
C SER A 191 -11.66 -24.52 37.85
N ARG A 192 -11.80 -25.52 38.69
CA ARG A 192 -12.80 -26.59 38.56
C ARG A 192 -14.09 -26.14 39.27
N THR A 193 -15.20 -26.31 38.59
CA THR A 193 -16.54 -26.08 39.13
C THR A 193 -17.27 -27.45 39.31
N THR A 194 -18.46 -27.43 39.91
CA THR A 194 -19.30 -28.64 40.04
C THR A 194 -19.67 -29.21 38.67
N ASP A 195 -19.79 -28.37 37.64
CA ASP A 195 -20.30 -28.74 36.31
C ASP A 195 -19.23 -28.76 35.21
N GLY A 196 -17.96 -28.44 35.56
CA GLY A 196 -16.90 -28.41 34.57
C GLY A 196 -15.68 -27.56 34.96
N LEU A 197 -15.27 -26.64 34.07
CA LEU A 197 -14.17 -25.71 34.26
C LEU A 197 -14.68 -24.27 34.12
N GLU A 198 -14.11 -23.38 34.91
CA GLU A 198 -14.28 -21.94 34.79
C GLU A 198 -12.92 -21.31 34.47
N LEU A 199 -12.89 -20.48 33.43
CA LEU A 199 -11.73 -19.67 33.06
C LEU A 199 -12.06 -18.19 33.26
N VAL A 200 -11.27 -17.54 34.11
CA VAL A 200 -11.34 -16.08 34.30
C VAL A 200 -10.10 -15.47 33.68
N VAL A 201 -10.28 -14.56 32.73
CA VAL A 201 -9.19 -13.79 32.11
C VAL A 201 -9.40 -12.31 32.45
N ARG A 202 -8.36 -11.64 32.87
CA ARG A 202 -8.38 -10.21 33.24
C ARG A 202 -7.41 -9.44 32.38
N THR A 203 -7.81 -8.27 31.96
CA THR A 203 -6.94 -7.31 31.30
C THR A 203 -6.52 -6.20 32.30
N SER A 204 -5.38 -5.57 32.07
CA SER A 204 -4.84 -4.54 32.97
C SER A 204 -5.71 -3.27 33.09
N ASP A 205 -6.72 -3.10 32.24
CA ASP A 205 -7.75 -2.07 32.33
C ASP A 205 -8.85 -2.39 33.35
N GLY A 206 -8.77 -3.54 34.02
CA GLY A 206 -9.69 -3.98 35.07
C GLY A 206 -10.90 -4.77 34.58
N THR A 207 -10.98 -5.04 33.30
CA THR A 207 -12.08 -5.84 32.71
C THR A 207 -11.80 -7.32 32.87
N ALA A 208 -12.77 -8.09 33.39
CA ALA A 208 -12.68 -9.53 33.54
C ALA A 208 -13.66 -10.24 32.60
N VAL A 209 -13.17 -11.30 31.95
CA VAL A 209 -13.96 -12.23 31.15
C VAL A 209 -14.06 -13.55 31.91
N THR A 210 -15.26 -14.01 32.19
CA THR A 210 -15.51 -15.33 32.76
C THR A 210 -16.19 -16.21 31.75
N VAL A 211 -15.69 -17.42 31.55
CA VAL A 211 -16.24 -18.43 30.64
C VAL A 211 -16.30 -19.76 31.39
N GLU A 212 -17.43 -20.43 31.30
CA GLU A 212 -17.66 -21.76 31.86
C GLU A 212 -17.84 -22.79 30.74
N GLY A 213 -17.39 -24.02 30.98
CA GLY A 213 -17.54 -25.09 29.99
C GLY A 213 -17.22 -26.47 30.54
N PRO A 214 -17.53 -27.56 29.79
CA PRO A 214 -17.32 -28.92 30.25
C PRO A 214 -15.82 -29.23 30.41
N ALA A 215 -15.48 -29.97 31.47
CA ALA A 215 -14.10 -30.33 31.80
C ALA A 215 -13.32 -31.04 30.67
N GLY A 216 -14.02 -31.81 29.82
CA GLY A 216 -13.43 -32.53 28.70
C GLY A 216 -13.11 -31.67 27.45
N ARG A 217 -13.37 -30.38 27.45
CA ARG A 217 -13.17 -29.46 26.30
C ARG A 217 -12.49 -28.15 26.69
N PRO A 218 -11.28 -28.16 27.23
CA PRO A 218 -10.58 -26.94 27.63
C PRO A 218 -10.28 -26.03 26.42
N ALA A 219 -10.08 -26.57 25.22
CA ALA A 219 -9.84 -25.79 24.02
C ALA A 219 -11.06 -24.91 23.63
N ASP A 220 -12.29 -25.40 23.80
CA ASP A 220 -13.49 -24.60 23.54
C ASP A 220 -13.62 -23.43 24.52
N LEU A 221 -13.20 -23.65 25.77
CA LEU A 221 -13.17 -22.62 26.81
C LEU A 221 -12.15 -21.54 26.47
N MET A 222 -10.94 -21.93 26.05
CA MET A 222 -9.88 -20.99 25.63
C MET A 222 -10.35 -20.16 24.44
N ARG A 223 -10.99 -20.81 23.44
CA ARG A 223 -11.52 -20.10 22.25
C ARG A 223 -12.57 -19.06 22.63
N GLN A 224 -13.54 -19.38 23.46
CA GLN A 224 -14.56 -18.45 23.89
C GLN A 224 -13.99 -17.28 24.69
N ALA A 225 -13.04 -17.55 25.58
CA ALA A 225 -12.35 -16.51 26.33
C ALA A 225 -11.50 -15.62 25.42
N ALA A 226 -10.78 -16.21 24.47
CA ALA A 226 -9.97 -15.49 23.50
C ALA A 226 -10.82 -14.58 22.59
N GLU A 227 -11.97 -15.05 22.10
CA GLU A 227 -12.90 -14.21 21.31
C GLU A 227 -13.36 -12.97 22.11
N ARG A 228 -13.71 -13.14 23.39
CA ARG A 228 -14.16 -12.01 24.25
C ARG A 228 -13.02 -11.05 24.57
N VAL A 229 -11.83 -11.55 24.85
CA VAL A 229 -10.64 -10.71 25.09
C VAL A 229 -10.22 -9.98 23.81
N TYR A 230 -10.31 -10.64 22.66
CA TYR A 230 -10.04 -10.03 21.36
C TYR A 230 -11.02 -8.88 21.06
N GLU A 231 -12.31 -9.06 21.38
CA GLU A 231 -13.31 -8.00 21.27
C GLU A 231 -12.98 -6.79 22.16
N GLN A 232 -12.54 -7.02 23.40
CA GLN A 232 -12.20 -5.95 24.34
C GLN A 232 -10.93 -5.20 23.97
N THR A 233 -9.89 -5.94 23.58
CA THR A 233 -8.56 -5.37 23.32
C THR A 233 -8.37 -4.86 21.90
N GLN A 234 -9.09 -5.44 20.92
CA GLN A 234 -8.98 -5.10 19.50
C GLN A 234 -10.37 -5.02 18.82
N PRO A 235 -11.29 -4.17 19.31
CA PRO A 235 -12.71 -4.19 18.90
C PRO A 235 -12.90 -3.97 17.40
N TYR A 236 -12.11 -3.11 16.75
CA TYR A 236 -12.20 -2.93 15.30
C TYR A 236 -11.82 -4.21 14.54
N ARG A 237 -10.76 -4.89 14.94
CA ARG A 237 -10.34 -6.12 14.29
C ARG A 237 -11.34 -7.25 14.52
N TYR A 238 -11.90 -7.33 15.73
CA TYR A 238 -12.98 -8.28 16.03
C TYR A 238 -14.24 -8.00 15.19
N ALA A 239 -14.61 -6.75 14.97
CA ALA A 239 -15.68 -6.41 14.03
C ALA A 239 -15.39 -6.93 12.62
N VAL A 240 -14.14 -6.75 12.11
CA VAL A 240 -13.74 -7.32 10.81
C VAL A 240 -13.82 -8.85 10.80
N TYR A 241 -13.40 -9.52 11.88
CA TYR A 241 -13.53 -10.97 12.03
C TYR A 241 -14.99 -11.42 11.91
N LEU A 242 -15.94 -10.73 12.59
CA LEU A 242 -17.36 -11.04 12.51
C LEU A 242 -17.91 -10.88 11.08
N ALA A 243 -17.48 -9.84 10.36
CA ALA A 243 -17.89 -9.63 8.98
C ALA A 243 -17.39 -10.75 8.06
N ILE A 244 -16.14 -11.20 8.23
CA ILE A 244 -15.56 -12.31 7.45
C ILE A 244 -16.31 -13.61 7.77
N LYS A 245 -16.51 -13.91 9.05
CA LYS A 245 -17.23 -15.11 9.52
C LYS A 245 -18.68 -15.13 8.99
N GLY A 246 -19.39 -14.00 9.10
CA GLY A 246 -20.74 -13.84 8.55
C GLY A 246 -20.77 -14.01 7.04
N GLY A 247 -19.77 -13.52 6.34
CA GLY A 247 -19.66 -13.67 4.89
C GLY A 247 -19.50 -15.11 4.41
N GLY A 248 -18.92 -15.98 5.22
CA GLY A 248 -18.81 -17.42 4.94
C GLY A 248 -20.11 -18.22 5.17
N LEU A 249 -21.15 -17.60 5.76
CA LEU A 249 -22.41 -18.27 6.04
C LEU A 249 -23.45 -18.01 4.93
N SER A 250 -24.35 -18.98 4.74
CA SER A 250 -25.56 -18.78 3.92
C SER A 250 -26.46 -17.70 4.53
N ALA A 251 -27.31 -17.10 3.70
CA ALA A 251 -28.28 -16.11 4.18
C ALA A 251 -29.18 -16.72 5.26
N GLY A 252 -29.28 -16.05 6.39
CA GLY A 252 -30.09 -16.52 7.53
C GLY A 252 -29.87 -15.70 8.80
N PRO A 253 -30.60 -16.03 9.89
CA PRO A 253 -30.54 -15.27 11.14
C PRO A 253 -29.14 -15.21 11.78
N GLU A 254 -28.39 -16.30 11.73
CA GLU A 254 -27.03 -16.37 12.29
C GLU A 254 -26.09 -15.38 11.60
N ARG A 255 -26.10 -15.38 10.28
CA ARG A 255 -25.33 -14.41 9.48
C ARG A 255 -25.74 -12.97 9.81
N GLN A 256 -27.06 -12.68 9.87
CA GLN A 256 -27.55 -11.35 10.18
C GLN A 256 -27.09 -10.90 11.57
N ALA A 257 -27.14 -11.78 12.56
CA ALA A 257 -26.68 -11.49 13.92
C ALA A 257 -25.18 -11.11 13.97
N LEU A 258 -24.34 -11.73 13.15
CA LEU A 258 -22.91 -11.37 13.05
C LEU A 258 -22.72 -9.98 12.44
N PHE A 259 -23.46 -9.64 11.39
CA PHE A 259 -23.38 -8.31 10.77
C PHE A 259 -23.96 -7.22 11.68
N ASP A 260 -25.05 -7.49 12.40
CA ASP A 260 -25.62 -6.54 13.36
C ASP A 260 -24.64 -6.26 14.50
N ARG A 261 -23.97 -7.30 15.04
CA ARG A 261 -22.92 -7.14 16.05
C ARG A 261 -21.71 -6.38 15.51
N ASN A 262 -21.24 -6.70 14.30
CA ASN A 262 -20.19 -5.94 13.63
C ASN A 262 -20.52 -4.45 13.58
N ARG A 263 -21.71 -4.11 13.08
CA ARG A 263 -22.17 -2.71 12.95
C ARG A 263 -22.31 -2.02 14.30
N ALA A 264 -22.80 -2.71 15.33
CA ALA A 264 -22.91 -2.16 16.68
C ALA A 264 -21.54 -1.77 17.26
N ILE A 265 -20.54 -2.63 17.10
CA ILE A 265 -19.15 -2.34 17.52
C ILE A 265 -18.59 -1.14 16.75
N LEU A 266 -18.73 -1.11 15.43
CA LEU A 266 -18.23 -0.02 14.60
C LEU A 266 -18.90 1.32 14.93
N THR A 267 -20.20 1.31 15.22
CA THR A 267 -20.95 2.49 15.65
C THR A 267 -20.44 3.01 16.99
N THR A 268 -20.16 2.13 17.94
CA THR A 268 -19.58 2.50 19.23
C THR A 268 -18.20 3.13 19.03
N LEU A 269 -17.35 2.53 18.20
CA LEU A 269 -16.01 3.06 17.89
C LEU A 269 -16.08 4.41 17.18
N SER A 270 -17.03 4.60 16.27
CA SER A 270 -17.20 5.88 15.56
C SER A 270 -17.54 7.06 16.47
N SER A 271 -18.02 6.79 17.68
CA SER A 271 -18.34 7.77 18.72
C SER A 271 -17.30 7.80 19.85
N SER A 272 -16.21 7.05 19.76
CA SER A 272 -15.17 6.95 20.79
C SER A 272 -14.48 8.30 21.04
N PRO A 273 -14.09 8.61 22.30
CA PRO A 273 -13.23 9.77 22.58
C PRO A 273 -11.83 9.64 21.94
N SER A 274 -11.37 8.43 21.68
CA SER A 274 -10.10 8.17 20.98
C SER A 274 -10.19 8.48 19.49
N GLU A 275 -9.36 9.38 18.98
CA GLU A 275 -9.31 9.72 17.56
C GLU A 275 -9.00 8.51 16.66
N ILE A 276 -8.09 7.65 17.11
CA ILE A 276 -7.72 6.45 16.35
C ILE A 276 -8.88 5.44 16.29
N GLU A 277 -9.65 5.30 17.35
CA GLU A 277 -10.82 4.42 17.35
C GLU A 277 -11.95 5.01 16.49
N ARG A 278 -12.20 6.33 16.57
CA ARG A 278 -13.15 7.01 15.68
C ARG A 278 -12.79 6.85 14.21
N LEU A 279 -11.50 7.01 13.88
CA LEU A 279 -11.01 6.85 12.52
C LEU A 279 -11.33 5.45 12.00
N TRP A 280 -10.99 4.40 12.75
CA TRP A 280 -11.21 3.03 12.33
C TRP A 280 -12.69 2.63 12.39
N GLY A 281 -13.46 3.10 13.36
CA GLY A 281 -14.90 2.90 13.44
C GLY A 281 -15.65 3.44 12.22
N ASN A 282 -15.37 4.70 11.84
CA ASN A 282 -15.94 5.30 10.63
C ASN A 282 -15.43 4.61 9.35
N ASN A 283 -14.15 4.19 9.32
CA ASN A 283 -13.64 3.39 8.18
C ASN A 283 -14.41 2.07 8.04
N GLY A 284 -14.68 1.38 9.14
CA GLY A 284 -15.46 0.14 9.12
C GLY A 284 -16.91 0.36 8.63
N LEU A 285 -17.59 1.38 9.14
CA LEU A 285 -18.93 1.76 8.67
C LEU A 285 -18.92 2.16 7.19
N ALA A 286 -17.87 2.84 6.73
CA ALA A 286 -17.75 3.22 5.33
C ALA A 286 -17.74 2.02 4.37
N VAL A 287 -17.20 0.88 4.81
CA VAL A 287 -17.13 -0.35 3.99
C VAL A 287 -18.26 -1.34 4.30
N ASP A 288 -19.22 -1.00 5.16
CA ASP A 288 -20.41 -1.80 5.43
C ASP A 288 -21.27 -1.92 4.16
N VAL A 289 -21.52 -3.16 3.73
CA VAL A 289 -22.22 -3.44 2.45
C VAL A 289 -23.70 -3.09 2.46
N ASP A 290 -24.31 -2.94 3.63
CA ASP A 290 -25.71 -2.56 3.80
C ASP A 290 -25.91 -1.03 3.88
N LEU A 291 -24.82 -0.25 3.79
CA LEU A 291 -24.87 1.20 3.69
C LEU A 291 -24.61 1.66 2.26
N SER A 292 -25.20 2.79 1.87
CA SER A 292 -24.95 3.34 0.53
C SER A 292 -23.50 3.81 0.36
N SER A 293 -23.02 3.85 -0.89
CA SER A 293 -21.68 4.38 -1.19
C SER A 293 -21.56 5.87 -0.83
N LYS A 294 -22.65 6.63 -0.84
CA LYS A 294 -22.69 8.05 -0.40
C LYS A 294 -22.48 8.17 1.10
N ASP A 295 -23.14 7.31 1.90
CA ASP A 295 -22.92 7.25 3.34
C ASP A 295 -21.47 6.84 3.65
N GLY A 296 -20.96 5.85 2.91
CA GLY A 296 -19.56 5.43 3.01
C GLY A 296 -18.57 6.59 2.78
N ILE A 297 -18.82 7.43 1.77
CA ILE A 297 -18.00 8.63 1.54
C ILE A 297 -18.09 9.59 2.73
N SER A 298 -19.27 9.78 3.31
CA SER A 298 -19.45 10.68 4.46
C SER A 298 -18.65 10.20 5.68
N PHE A 299 -18.67 8.92 6.00
CA PHE A 299 -17.85 8.33 7.07
C PHE A 299 -16.33 8.47 6.79
N LEU A 300 -15.91 8.25 5.55
CA LEU A 300 -14.50 8.42 5.18
C LEU A 300 -14.05 9.88 5.27
N GLN A 301 -14.89 10.84 4.95
CA GLN A 301 -14.59 12.27 5.09
C GLN A 301 -14.34 12.65 6.56
N VAL A 302 -15.12 12.10 7.49
CA VAL A 302 -14.89 12.28 8.93
C VAL A 302 -13.52 11.72 9.33
N SER A 303 -13.19 10.50 8.89
CA SER A 303 -11.90 9.86 9.20
C SER A 303 -10.72 10.61 8.55
N LEU A 304 -10.87 11.09 7.32
CA LEU A 304 -9.86 11.90 6.63
C LEU A 304 -9.69 13.28 7.27
N GLY A 305 -10.67 13.78 8.00
CA GLY A 305 -10.53 14.95 8.87
C GLY A 305 -9.58 14.72 10.05
N ILE A 306 -9.43 13.48 10.51
CA ILE A 306 -8.49 13.08 11.56
C ILE A 306 -7.09 12.82 10.96
N ASP A 307 -7.01 12.10 9.84
CA ASP A 307 -5.76 11.77 9.14
C ASP A 307 -5.96 11.85 7.62
N ALA A 308 -5.69 13.01 7.05
CA ALA A 308 -5.91 13.31 5.64
C ALA A 308 -5.04 12.49 4.67
N GLU A 309 -3.92 11.95 5.16
CA GLU A 309 -2.98 11.17 4.35
C GLU A 309 -3.03 9.66 4.64
N HIS A 310 -4.05 9.18 5.35
CA HIS A 310 -4.15 7.76 5.69
C HIS A 310 -4.46 6.92 4.43
N PRO A 311 -3.54 6.02 3.98
CA PRO A 311 -3.66 5.39 2.67
C PRO A 311 -4.88 4.46 2.54
N VAL A 312 -5.29 3.77 3.62
CA VAL A 312 -6.49 2.92 3.61
C VAL A 312 -7.77 3.73 3.42
N LEU A 313 -7.88 4.89 4.07
CA LEU A 313 -9.04 5.76 3.94
C LEU A 313 -9.17 6.32 2.51
N LEU A 314 -8.05 6.79 1.95
CA LEU A 314 -7.99 7.28 0.57
C LEU A 314 -8.33 6.17 -0.44
N PHE A 315 -7.84 4.94 -0.21
CA PHE A 315 -8.17 3.79 -1.04
C PHE A 315 -9.67 3.45 -0.96
N ASN A 316 -10.24 3.38 0.25
CA ASN A 316 -11.66 3.12 0.42
C ASN A 316 -12.53 4.24 -0.18
N LEU A 317 -12.09 5.50 -0.13
CA LEU A 317 -12.74 6.60 -0.82
C LEU A 317 -12.75 6.38 -2.35
N ALA A 318 -11.63 5.92 -2.93
CA ALA A 318 -11.58 5.54 -4.33
C ALA A 318 -12.58 4.42 -4.66
N GLN A 319 -12.69 3.40 -3.78
CA GLN A 319 -13.65 2.30 -3.98
C GLN A 319 -15.11 2.77 -3.92
N MET A 320 -15.46 3.66 -2.98
CA MET A 320 -16.82 4.22 -2.91
C MET A 320 -17.16 5.05 -4.15
N ARG A 321 -16.24 5.90 -4.60
CA ARG A 321 -16.40 6.67 -5.85
C ARG A 321 -16.52 5.77 -7.07
N ARG A 322 -15.78 4.65 -7.10
CA ARG A 322 -15.88 3.65 -8.16
C ARG A 322 -17.30 3.07 -8.24
N LEU A 323 -17.88 2.68 -7.12
CA LEU A 323 -19.25 2.12 -7.07
C LEU A 323 -20.30 3.14 -7.54
N LEU A 324 -20.02 4.42 -7.42
CA LEU A 324 -20.86 5.50 -7.97
C LEU A 324 -20.56 5.81 -9.44
N GLY A 325 -19.57 5.16 -10.05
CA GLY A 325 -19.15 5.43 -11.43
C GLY A 325 -18.42 6.78 -11.61
N GLN A 326 -17.87 7.37 -10.54
CA GLN A 326 -17.16 8.66 -10.54
C GLN A 326 -15.67 8.46 -10.86
N ASP A 327 -15.36 7.98 -12.08
CA ASP A 327 -14.02 7.51 -12.46
C ASP A 327 -12.91 8.59 -12.33
N GLU A 328 -13.21 9.86 -12.60
CA GLU A 328 -12.25 10.96 -12.34
C GLU A 328 -11.94 11.07 -10.85
N GLY A 329 -12.95 10.95 -10.01
CA GLY A 329 -12.78 10.94 -8.57
C GLY A 329 -11.96 9.73 -8.08
N VAL A 330 -12.08 8.58 -8.75
CA VAL A 330 -11.24 7.39 -8.51
C VAL A 330 -9.80 7.68 -8.90
N PHE A 331 -9.58 8.30 -10.07
CA PHE A 331 -8.24 8.65 -10.54
C PHE A 331 -7.51 9.59 -9.57
N VAL A 332 -8.17 10.67 -9.17
CA VAL A 332 -7.60 11.64 -8.20
C VAL A 332 -7.32 10.97 -6.85
N ALA A 333 -8.26 10.18 -6.32
CA ALA A 333 -8.05 9.48 -5.05
C ALA A 333 -6.90 8.45 -5.14
N ALA A 334 -6.77 7.71 -6.25
CA ALA A 334 -5.67 6.77 -6.46
C ALA A 334 -4.30 7.48 -6.55
N GLN A 335 -4.24 8.65 -7.15
CA GLN A 335 -3.02 9.48 -7.13
C GLN A 335 -2.66 9.92 -5.70
N HIS A 336 -3.63 10.30 -4.89
CA HIS A 336 -3.41 10.63 -3.48
C HIS A 336 -2.93 9.42 -2.68
N VAL A 337 -3.50 8.22 -2.93
CA VAL A 337 -3.00 6.97 -2.33
C VAL A 337 -1.54 6.75 -2.70
N ALA A 338 -1.18 6.85 -3.98
CA ALA A 338 0.20 6.65 -4.45
C ALA A 338 1.17 7.65 -3.80
N THR A 339 0.77 8.92 -3.67
CA THR A 339 1.55 9.96 -2.99
C THR A 339 1.71 9.65 -1.51
N SER A 340 0.63 9.29 -0.82
CA SER A 340 0.66 8.92 0.60
C SER A 340 1.58 7.72 0.86
N LEU A 341 1.52 6.71 -0.01
CA LEU A 341 2.35 5.50 0.07
C LEU A 341 3.85 5.76 -0.17
N SER A 342 4.24 6.88 -0.74
CA SER A 342 5.66 7.26 -0.86
C SER A 342 6.28 7.59 0.51
N ASN A 343 5.46 7.95 1.51
CA ASN A 343 5.88 8.24 2.87
C ASN A 343 5.90 6.95 3.72
N PRO A 344 7.07 6.51 4.24
CA PRO A 344 7.17 5.31 5.08
C PRO A 344 6.30 5.37 6.36
N ARG A 345 6.09 6.57 6.92
CA ARG A 345 5.24 6.75 8.11
C ARG A 345 3.78 6.41 7.81
N ASN A 346 3.28 6.77 6.63
CA ASN A 346 1.93 6.45 6.22
C ASN A 346 1.78 4.95 5.92
N ARG A 347 2.80 4.32 5.31
CA ARG A 347 2.82 2.87 5.11
C ARG A 347 2.73 2.09 6.42
N ALA A 348 3.44 2.53 7.45
CA ALA A 348 3.41 1.88 8.76
C ALA A 348 2.04 1.92 9.48
N LYS A 349 1.07 2.72 9.00
CA LYS A 349 -0.30 2.76 9.52
C LYS A 349 -1.16 1.56 9.10
N MET A 350 -0.64 0.71 8.22
CA MET A 350 -1.37 -0.44 7.64
C MET A 350 -0.76 -1.77 8.08
N SER A 351 -1.58 -2.82 8.04
CA SER A 351 -1.10 -4.21 8.20
C SER A 351 -0.03 -4.56 7.16
N ALA A 352 0.83 -5.54 7.47
CA ALA A 352 1.94 -5.94 6.61
C ALA A 352 1.48 -6.33 5.19
N ASP A 353 0.38 -7.07 5.09
CA ASP A 353 -0.19 -7.49 3.79
C ASP A 353 -0.65 -6.29 2.97
N ARG A 354 -1.26 -5.27 3.62
CA ARG A 354 -1.69 -4.03 2.94
C ARG A 354 -0.50 -3.19 2.48
N GLN A 355 0.62 -3.21 3.20
CA GLN A 355 1.86 -2.53 2.79
C GLN A 355 2.43 -3.12 1.49
N ILE A 356 2.19 -4.40 1.22
CA ILE A 356 2.60 -5.08 -0.02
C ILE A 356 1.56 -4.89 -1.13
N ALA A 357 0.29 -5.18 -0.85
CA ALA A 357 -0.75 -5.23 -1.86
C ALA A 357 -1.22 -3.84 -2.33
N LEU A 358 -1.38 -2.88 -1.41
CA LEU A 358 -2.02 -1.59 -1.72
C LEU A 358 -1.24 -0.76 -2.76
N PRO A 359 0.10 -0.67 -2.72
CA PRO A 359 0.87 0.00 -3.77
C PRO A 359 0.62 -0.58 -5.16
N LEU A 360 0.65 -1.92 -5.27
CA LEU A 360 0.46 -2.63 -6.53
C LEU A 360 -0.97 -2.45 -7.07
N VAL A 361 -1.99 -2.64 -6.23
CA VAL A 361 -3.40 -2.45 -6.63
C VAL A 361 -3.65 -1.00 -7.07
N THR A 362 -3.05 -0.03 -6.40
CA THR A 362 -3.16 1.39 -6.77
C THR A 362 -2.49 1.66 -8.10
N GLN A 363 -1.29 1.12 -8.34
CA GLN A 363 -0.57 1.24 -9.62
C GLN A 363 -1.37 0.63 -10.76
N ALA A 364 -1.91 -0.58 -10.57
CA ALA A 364 -2.77 -1.24 -11.57
C ALA A 364 -4.00 -0.39 -11.89
N ARG A 365 -4.66 0.17 -10.87
CA ARG A 365 -5.85 1.03 -11.05
C ARG A 365 -5.54 2.31 -11.82
N LEU A 366 -4.43 2.97 -11.53
CA LEU A 366 -3.99 4.15 -12.28
C LEU A 366 -3.69 3.81 -13.73
N ALA A 367 -3.03 2.67 -13.99
CA ALA A 367 -2.78 2.19 -15.34
C ALA A 367 -4.08 1.92 -16.11
N GLU A 368 -5.06 1.26 -15.50
CA GLU A 368 -6.39 0.99 -16.08
C GLU A 368 -7.12 2.29 -16.46
N LEU A 369 -7.13 3.27 -15.57
CA LEU A 369 -7.81 4.56 -15.80
C LEU A 369 -7.14 5.40 -16.90
N GLN A 370 -5.89 5.12 -17.21
CA GLN A 370 -5.15 5.70 -18.33
C GLN A 370 -5.12 4.81 -19.58
N GLY A 371 -5.74 3.62 -19.53
CA GLY A 371 -5.75 2.67 -20.63
C GLY A 371 -4.44 1.91 -20.84
N ASP A 372 -3.48 1.97 -19.91
CA ASP A 372 -2.26 1.15 -19.95
C ASP A 372 -2.55 -0.29 -19.46
N TRP A 373 -3.33 -1.00 -20.25
CA TRP A 373 -3.81 -2.33 -19.90
C TRP A 373 -2.68 -3.36 -19.79
N SER A 374 -1.59 -3.16 -20.53
CA SER A 374 -0.42 -4.05 -20.48
C SER A 374 0.29 -3.94 -19.13
N GLU A 375 0.51 -2.73 -18.62
CA GLU A 375 1.08 -2.52 -17.29
C GLU A 375 0.09 -2.98 -16.20
N ALA A 376 -1.20 -2.69 -16.39
CA ALA A 376 -2.23 -3.15 -15.47
C ALA A 376 -2.22 -4.68 -15.34
N LEU A 377 -2.18 -5.43 -16.44
CA LEU A 377 -2.14 -6.89 -16.42
C LEU A 377 -0.88 -7.42 -15.72
N LYS A 378 0.28 -6.84 -16.04
CA LYS A 378 1.56 -7.20 -15.43
C LYS A 378 1.52 -7.03 -13.90
N VAL A 379 1.07 -5.85 -13.44
CA VAL A 379 0.97 -5.53 -12.01
C VAL A 379 -0.09 -6.40 -11.33
N ARG A 380 -1.24 -6.65 -11.98
CA ARG A 380 -2.28 -7.56 -11.47
C ARG A 380 -1.76 -8.99 -11.29
N THR A 381 -0.93 -9.47 -12.21
CA THR A 381 -0.27 -10.78 -12.09
C THR A 381 0.68 -10.82 -10.89
N GLU A 382 1.42 -9.73 -10.66
CA GLU A 382 2.29 -9.58 -9.49
C GLU A 382 1.49 -9.57 -8.17
N VAL A 383 0.36 -8.86 -8.11
CA VAL A 383 -0.54 -8.90 -6.95
C VAL A 383 -0.99 -10.34 -6.67
N GLY A 384 -1.42 -11.06 -7.70
CA GLY A 384 -1.88 -12.45 -7.57
C GLY A 384 -0.84 -13.40 -6.99
N SER A 385 0.46 -13.12 -7.21
CA SER A 385 1.57 -13.93 -6.65
C SER A 385 1.98 -13.53 -5.24
N LYS A 386 1.65 -12.32 -4.78
CA LYS A 386 2.13 -11.75 -3.51
C LYS A 386 1.05 -11.53 -2.46
N SER A 387 -0.24 -11.62 -2.82
CA SER A 387 -1.36 -11.40 -1.92
C SER A 387 -2.22 -12.63 -1.76
N GLN A 388 -2.94 -12.70 -0.62
CA GLN A 388 -3.90 -13.74 -0.29
C GLN A 388 -5.25 -13.12 0.10
N GLY A 389 -6.26 -13.95 0.34
CA GLY A 389 -7.57 -13.52 0.82
C GLY A 389 -8.35 -12.66 -0.17
N ASN A 390 -9.08 -11.66 0.33
CA ASN A 390 -9.98 -10.83 -0.46
C ASN A 390 -9.27 -10.03 -1.56
N PHE A 391 -8.02 -9.59 -1.34
CA PHE A 391 -7.24 -8.89 -2.37
C PHE A 391 -6.91 -9.78 -3.57
N TRP A 392 -6.66 -11.05 -3.34
CA TRP A 392 -6.41 -12.01 -4.42
C TRP A 392 -7.65 -12.19 -5.30
N ALA A 393 -8.81 -12.41 -4.68
CA ALA A 393 -10.06 -12.62 -5.41
C ALA A 393 -10.49 -11.37 -6.22
N ASP A 394 -10.38 -10.17 -5.63
CA ASP A 394 -10.62 -8.91 -6.35
C ASP A 394 -9.66 -8.74 -7.52
N ASN A 395 -8.40 -9.03 -7.32
CA ASN A 395 -7.38 -8.90 -8.34
C ASN A 395 -7.61 -9.85 -9.52
N ALA A 396 -8.04 -11.10 -9.26
CA ALA A 396 -8.34 -12.08 -10.30
C ALA A 396 -9.47 -11.60 -11.24
N ARG A 397 -10.53 -11.02 -10.70
CA ARG A 397 -11.62 -10.41 -11.49
C ARG A 397 -11.12 -9.25 -12.36
N GLU A 398 -10.31 -8.38 -11.80
CA GLU A 398 -9.75 -7.24 -12.53
C GLU A 398 -8.80 -7.72 -13.64
N GLN A 399 -8.09 -8.84 -13.46
CA GLN A 399 -7.29 -9.46 -14.54
C GLN A 399 -8.17 -9.88 -15.72
N VAL A 400 -9.33 -10.50 -15.46
CA VAL A 400 -10.30 -10.86 -16.51
C VAL A 400 -10.74 -9.62 -17.28
N GLY A 401 -11.12 -8.54 -16.58
CA GLY A 401 -11.47 -7.26 -17.20
C GLY A 401 -10.33 -6.66 -18.03
N THR A 402 -9.11 -6.74 -17.53
CA THR A 402 -7.91 -6.24 -18.20
C THR A 402 -7.59 -7.02 -19.48
N LEU A 403 -7.76 -8.36 -19.49
CA LEU A 403 -7.60 -9.19 -20.67
C LEU A 403 -8.64 -8.83 -21.76
N ILE A 404 -9.90 -8.58 -21.38
CA ILE A 404 -10.93 -8.11 -22.30
C ILE A 404 -10.54 -6.75 -22.91
N ALA A 405 -10.04 -5.83 -22.10
CA ALA A 405 -9.58 -4.52 -22.55
C ALA A 405 -8.31 -4.59 -23.43
N LEU A 406 -7.51 -5.65 -23.33
CA LEU A 406 -6.41 -6.00 -24.23
C LEU A 406 -6.87 -6.75 -25.50
N HIS A 407 -8.18 -6.84 -25.72
CA HIS A 407 -8.78 -7.56 -26.85
C HIS A 407 -8.48 -9.07 -26.90
N GLN A 408 -8.41 -9.70 -25.69
CA GLN A 408 -8.19 -11.14 -25.51
C GLN A 408 -9.37 -11.80 -24.76
N PRO A 409 -10.61 -11.71 -25.27
CA PRO A 409 -11.79 -12.22 -24.56
C PRO A 409 -11.77 -13.73 -24.34
N SER A 410 -11.21 -14.53 -25.26
CA SER A 410 -11.08 -15.98 -25.06
C SER A 410 -10.17 -16.32 -23.88
N GLY A 411 -9.03 -15.65 -23.76
CA GLY A 411 -8.13 -15.80 -22.62
C GLY A 411 -8.77 -15.34 -21.29
N ALA A 412 -9.55 -14.26 -21.33
CA ALA A 412 -10.30 -13.77 -20.20
C ALA A 412 -11.34 -14.78 -19.69
N LEU A 413 -12.08 -15.44 -20.59
CA LEU A 413 -13.06 -16.45 -20.21
C LEU A 413 -12.40 -17.71 -19.63
N VAL A 414 -11.29 -18.18 -20.23
CA VAL A 414 -10.52 -19.30 -19.68
C VAL A 414 -10.06 -18.99 -18.25
N LEU A 415 -9.57 -17.77 -18.00
CA LEU A 415 -9.18 -17.35 -16.64
C LEU A 415 -10.41 -17.29 -15.72
N SER A 416 -11.51 -16.70 -16.15
CA SER A 416 -12.76 -16.61 -15.39
C SER A 416 -13.28 -17.96 -14.95
N ASP A 417 -13.34 -18.93 -15.88
CA ASP A 417 -13.81 -20.29 -15.62
C ASP A 417 -12.84 -21.04 -14.67
N SER A 418 -11.51 -20.88 -14.88
CA SER A 418 -10.51 -21.52 -14.03
C SER A 418 -10.55 -21.06 -12.56
N LEU A 419 -11.00 -19.83 -12.33
CA LEU A 419 -11.11 -19.21 -11.01
C LEU A 419 -12.53 -19.26 -10.44
N ASN A 420 -13.46 -19.91 -11.16
CA ASN A 420 -14.86 -20.01 -10.79
C ASN A 420 -15.49 -18.64 -10.46
N LEU A 421 -15.25 -17.64 -11.32
CA LEU A 421 -15.71 -16.25 -11.14
C LEU A 421 -17.09 -15.98 -11.76
N ASP A 422 -17.88 -17.00 -12.01
CA ASP A 422 -19.25 -16.84 -12.53
C ASP A 422 -20.14 -16.10 -11.49
N PRO A 423 -21.07 -15.26 -11.95
CA PRO A 423 -21.88 -14.39 -11.11
C PRO A 423 -22.61 -15.08 -9.95
N GLY A 424 -23.00 -16.36 -10.11
CA GLY A 424 -23.70 -17.13 -9.07
C GLY A 424 -22.79 -17.71 -7.96
N THR A 425 -21.47 -17.75 -8.18
CA THR A 425 -20.51 -18.38 -7.23
C THR A 425 -19.78 -17.36 -6.38
N ASP A 426 -19.89 -16.09 -6.71
CA ASP A 426 -19.15 -15.03 -6.05
C ASP A 426 -19.82 -14.56 -4.76
N ASN A 427 -19.05 -14.49 -3.68
CA ASN A 427 -19.52 -13.95 -2.43
C ASN A 427 -19.57 -12.39 -2.47
N TYR A 428 -20.56 -11.83 -3.19
CA TYR A 428 -20.81 -10.38 -3.22
C TYR A 428 -21.13 -9.78 -1.85
N LEU A 429 -21.42 -10.63 -0.89
CA LEU A 429 -22.03 -10.25 0.39
C LEU A 429 -21.05 -9.66 1.40
N THR A 430 -19.74 -9.86 1.16
CA THR A 430 -18.67 -9.39 2.06
C THR A 430 -17.75 -8.37 1.43
N THR A 431 -17.98 -8.01 0.16
CA THR A 431 -17.04 -7.18 -0.59
C THR A 431 -17.73 -6.01 -1.25
N ASN A 432 -17.09 -4.83 -1.18
CA ASN A 432 -17.51 -3.62 -1.89
C ASN A 432 -17.14 -3.73 -3.37
N ARG A 433 -17.65 -4.76 -4.06
CA ARG A 433 -17.33 -5.05 -5.46
C ARG A 433 -18.44 -4.54 -6.39
N PRO A 434 -18.06 -3.95 -7.54
CA PRO A 434 -19.03 -3.71 -8.58
C PRO A 434 -19.55 -5.03 -9.16
N PRO A 435 -20.80 -5.07 -9.61
CA PRO A 435 -21.35 -6.19 -10.36
C PRO A 435 -20.47 -6.52 -11.56
N PHE A 436 -20.21 -7.80 -11.80
CA PHE A 436 -19.26 -8.28 -12.81
C PHE A 436 -19.90 -9.36 -13.66
N ALA A 437 -19.92 -9.15 -14.97
CA ALA A 437 -20.48 -10.08 -15.95
C ALA A 437 -19.44 -10.38 -17.05
N PRO A 438 -18.49 -11.31 -16.80
CA PRO A 438 -17.36 -11.56 -17.70
C PRO A 438 -17.80 -12.02 -19.10
N ARG A 439 -18.80 -12.88 -19.18
CA ARG A 439 -19.32 -13.40 -20.47
C ARG A 439 -19.94 -12.28 -21.30
N ALA A 440 -20.73 -11.39 -20.71
CA ALA A 440 -21.30 -10.24 -21.40
C ALA A 440 -20.20 -9.27 -21.90
N ASN A 441 -19.18 -9.01 -21.06
CA ASN A 441 -18.08 -8.13 -21.45
C ASN A 441 -17.23 -8.74 -22.60
N ALA A 442 -16.98 -10.05 -22.55
CA ALA A 442 -16.28 -10.77 -23.61
C ALA A 442 -17.08 -10.76 -24.94
N ALA A 443 -18.38 -11.04 -24.87
CA ALA A 443 -19.27 -10.98 -26.02
C ALA A 443 -19.34 -9.57 -26.67
N ALA A 444 -19.37 -8.52 -25.82
CA ALA A 444 -19.36 -7.13 -26.27
C ALA A 444 -18.07 -6.78 -27.05
N SER A 445 -16.92 -7.31 -26.65
CA SER A 445 -15.65 -7.09 -27.36
C SER A 445 -15.57 -7.78 -28.73
N LEU A 446 -16.47 -8.73 -29.02
CA LEU A 446 -16.61 -9.47 -30.24
C LEU A 446 -17.85 -9.04 -31.05
N ASP A 447 -18.51 -7.94 -30.71
CA ASP A 447 -19.74 -7.43 -31.35
C ASP A 447 -20.93 -8.42 -31.29
N GLN A 448 -20.96 -9.34 -30.33
CA GLN A 448 -22.03 -10.33 -30.11
C GLN A 448 -23.15 -9.74 -29.24
N TRP A 449 -23.83 -8.71 -29.73
CA TRP A 449 -24.79 -7.92 -28.95
C TRP A 449 -26.01 -8.68 -28.43
N PRO A 450 -26.60 -9.64 -29.19
CA PRO A 450 -27.69 -10.48 -28.67
C PRO A 450 -27.26 -11.28 -27.44
N GLU A 451 -26.05 -11.83 -27.44
CA GLU A 451 -25.46 -12.58 -26.33
C GLU A 451 -25.20 -11.66 -25.10
N VAL A 452 -24.79 -10.40 -25.37
CA VAL A 452 -24.64 -9.40 -24.30
C VAL A 452 -25.97 -9.13 -23.60
N VAL A 453 -27.06 -8.91 -24.38
CA VAL A 453 -28.40 -8.68 -23.84
C VAL A 453 -28.84 -9.88 -23.02
N ALA A 454 -28.76 -11.09 -23.54
CA ALA A 454 -29.18 -12.30 -22.85
C ALA A 454 -28.41 -12.52 -21.54
N ALA A 455 -27.08 -12.34 -21.58
CA ALA A 455 -26.26 -12.53 -20.38
C ALA A 455 -26.50 -11.48 -19.28
N LEU A 456 -26.75 -10.22 -19.65
CA LEU A 456 -27.04 -9.17 -18.67
C LEU A 456 -28.47 -9.24 -18.13
N GLU A 457 -29.44 -9.66 -18.93
CA GLU A 457 -30.81 -9.91 -18.46
C GLU A 457 -30.87 -11.13 -17.54
N ALA A 458 -30.15 -12.20 -17.84
CA ALA A 458 -30.00 -13.33 -16.93
C ALA A 458 -29.35 -12.90 -15.59
N PHE A 459 -28.32 -12.06 -15.65
CA PHE A 459 -27.70 -11.50 -14.44
C PHE A 459 -28.70 -10.72 -13.58
N GLU A 460 -29.56 -9.91 -14.18
CA GLU A 460 -30.60 -9.16 -13.43
C GLU A 460 -31.63 -10.08 -12.77
N VAL A 461 -31.97 -11.20 -13.39
CA VAL A 461 -32.96 -12.14 -12.85
C VAL A 461 -32.35 -13.05 -11.77
N GLU A 462 -31.16 -13.56 -11.99
CA GLU A 462 -30.56 -14.62 -11.18
C GLU A 462 -29.66 -14.08 -10.06
N VAL A 463 -28.90 -13.02 -10.33
CA VAL A 463 -27.85 -12.53 -9.43
C VAL A 463 -28.26 -11.26 -8.69
N ALA A 464 -28.88 -10.30 -9.36
CA ALA A 464 -29.21 -9.02 -8.77
C ALA A 464 -30.05 -9.12 -7.47
N PRO A 465 -31.04 -10.04 -7.35
CA PRO A 465 -31.81 -10.19 -6.11
C PRO A 465 -30.99 -10.68 -4.91
N THR A 466 -29.81 -11.27 -5.14
CA THR A 466 -28.93 -11.79 -4.07
C THR A 466 -27.90 -10.76 -3.60
N LEU A 467 -27.79 -9.62 -4.28
CA LEU A 467 -26.79 -8.60 -3.98
C LEU A 467 -27.15 -7.81 -2.71
N PRO A 468 -26.17 -7.44 -1.88
CA PRO A 468 -26.36 -6.48 -0.80
C PRO A 468 -26.71 -5.09 -1.37
N LEU A 469 -27.31 -4.24 -0.53
CA LEU A 469 -27.84 -2.92 -0.91
C LEU A 469 -26.86 -2.10 -1.77
N ARG A 470 -25.59 -2.03 -1.35
CA ARG A 470 -24.56 -1.27 -2.06
C ARG A 470 -24.26 -1.81 -3.45
N SER A 471 -24.11 -3.12 -3.58
CA SER A 471 -23.85 -3.77 -4.87
C SER A 471 -25.07 -3.72 -5.78
N SER A 472 -26.28 -3.86 -5.20
CA SER A 472 -27.53 -3.68 -5.93
C SER A 472 -27.66 -2.25 -6.48
N ALA A 473 -27.35 -1.22 -5.69
CA ALA A 473 -27.33 0.16 -6.16
C ALA A 473 -26.30 0.38 -7.30
N ALA A 474 -25.21 -0.37 -7.33
CA ALA A 474 -24.21 -0.29 -8.37
C ALA A 474 -24.63 -0.94 -9.71
N LEU A 475 -25.76 -1.64 -9.79
CA LEU A 475 -26.33 -2.12 -11.08
C LEU A 475 -26.55 -0.96 -12.03
N GLY A 476 -27.06 0.17 -11.52
CA GLY A 476 -27.27 1.39 -12.30
C GLY A 476 -26.00 2.02 -12.88
N THR A 477 -24.83 1.68 -12.36
CA THR A 477 -23.54 2.20 -12.83
C THR A 477 -22.75 1.20 -13.67
N PHE A 478 -22.95 -0.12 -13.48
CA PHE A 478 -22.11 -1.14 -14.13
C PHE A 478 -22.87 -2.04 -15.11
N ILE A 479 -24.13 -2.39 -14.82
CA ILE A 479 -24.91 -3.32 -15.64
C ILE A 479 -25.82 -2.56 -16.61
N TRP A 480 -26.69 -1.68 -16.09
CA TRP A 480 -27.69 -0.99 -16.90
C TRP A 480 -27.14 -0.16 -18.05
N PRO A 481 -26.02 0.59 -17.91
CA PRO A 481 -25.50 1.33 -19.06
C PRO A 481 -25.05 0.41 -20.21
N ARG A 482 -24.44 -0.74 -19.87
CA ARG A 482 -24.01 -1.74 -20.86
C ARG A 482 -25.19 -2.46 -21.52
N LEU A 483 -26.20 -2.85 -20.73
CA LEU A 483 -27.42 -3.45 -21.24
C LEU A 483 -28.20 -2.48 -22.15
N ALA A 484 -28.30 -1.21 -21.75
CA ALA A 484 -28.93 -0.17 -22.56
C ALA A 484 -28.21 -0.02 -23.92
N TYR A 485 -26.89 0.06 -23.91
CA TYR A 485 -26.12 0.14 -25.15
C TYR A 485 -26.28 -1.12 -26.00
N ALA A 486 -26.26 -2.31 -25.40
CA ALA A 486 -26.45 -3.57 -26.11
C ALA A 486 -27.86 -3.65 -26.77
N ARG A 487 -28.92 -3.23 -26.05
CA ARG A 487 -30.27 -3.10 -26.61
C ARG A 487 -30.31 -2.14 -27.82
N ALA A 488 -29.65 -0.97 -27.71
CA ALA A 488 -29.55 -0.05 -28.85
C ALA A 488 -28.85 -0.69 -30.06
N ARG A 489 -27.81 -1.51 -29.84
CA ARG A 489 -27.06 -2.23 -30.88
C ARG A 489 -27.89 -3.37 -31.51
N THR A 490 -28.86 -3.92 -30.80
CA THR A 490 -29.82 -4.93 -31.33
C THR A 490 -31.09 -4.32 -31.91
N GLY A 491 -31.21 -2.97 -31.92
CA GLY A 491 -32.34 -2.25 -32.53
C GLY A 491 -33.43 -1.83 -31.54
N ASP A 492 -33.40 -2.25 -30.28
CA ASP A 492 -34.32 -1.79 -29.23
C ASP A 492 -33.90 -0.43 -28.71
N LEU A 493 -34.07 0.63 -29.50
CA LEU A 493 -33.75 2.00 -29.11
C LEU A 493 -34.67 2.52 -27.98
N ALA A 494 -35.92 2.12 -27.97
CA ALA A 494 -36.88 2.59 -26.95
C ALA A 494 -36.53 1.99 -25.57
N GLY A 495 -36.27 0.70 -25.47
CA GLY A 495 -35.82 0.05 -24.23
C GLY A 495 -34.46 0.57 -23.78
N ALA A 496 -33.55 0.82 -24.73
CA ALA A 496 -32.24 1.42 -24.41
C ALA A 496 -32.35 2.82 -23.80
N GLN A 497 -33.20 3.69 -24.39
CA GLN A 497 -33.43 5.05 -23.87
C GLN A 497 -34.11 5.05 -22.51
N ALA A 498 -35.08 4.19 -22.31
CA ALA A 498 -35.75 4.06 -21.01
C ALA A 498 -34.76 3.59 -19.91
N LEU A 499 -33.96 2.58 -20.20
CA LEU A 499 -33.01 2.02 -19.25
C LEU A 499 -31.87 3.00 -18.92
N ILE A 500 -31.28 3.66 -19.94
CA ILE A 500 -30.19 4.61 -19.69
C ILE A 500 -30.69 5.86 -18.96
N ALA A 501 -31.93 6.26 -19.12
CA ALA A 501 -32.52 7.38 -18.38
C ALA A 501 -32.59 7.11 -16.87
N ALA A 502 -32.74 5.85 -16.45
CA ALA A 502 -32.78 5.43 -15.04
C ALA A 502 -31.38 5.42 -14.38
N THR A 503 -30.29 5.56 -15.14
CA THR A 503 -28.93 5.54 -14.59
C THR A 503 -28.51 6.90 -14.01
N PRO A 504 -27.55 6.96 -13.04
CA PRO A 504 -27.08 8.23 -12.47
C PRO A 504 -26.47 9.17 -13.52
N LEU A 505 -26.62 10.48 -13.30
CA LEU A 505 -26.05 11.52 -14.16
C LEU A 505 -24.58 11.86 -13.85
N ASP A 506 -24.13 11.50 -12.67
CA ASP A 506 -22.74 11.68 -12.17
C ASP A 506 -21.90 10.41 -12.36
N CYS A 507 -22.38 9.45 -13.13
CA CYS A 507 -21.67 8.22 -13.49
C CYS A 507 -21.04 8.38 -14.87
N TYR A 508 -19.71 8.33 -14.93
CA TYR A 508 -18.93 8.56 -16.14
C TYR A 508 -19.27 7.58 -17.28
N LEU A 509 -19.36 6.28 -16.97
CA LEU A 509 -19.79 5.27 -17.95
C LEU A 509 -21.20 5.56 -18.44
N CYS A 510 -22.14 5.88 -17.54
CA CYS A 510 -23.54 6.15 -17.90
C CYS A 510 -23.66 7.32 -18.88
N VAL A 511 -22.90 8.38 -18.68
CA VAL A 511 -22.91 9.56 -19.56
C VAL A 511 -22.27 9.24 -20.91
N ARG A 512 -21.22 8.43 -20.93
CA ARG A 512 -20.60 7.95 -22.16
C ARG A 512 -21.58 7.09 -22.98
N GLU A 513 -22.29 6.17 -22.34
CA GLU A 513 -23.28 5.34 -23.04
C GLU A 513 -24.51 6.14 -23.48
N ARG A 514 -24.94 7.19 -22.76
CA ARG A 514 -25.95 8.14 -23.27
C ARG A 514 -25.54 8.76 -24.60
N ALA A 515 -24.26 9.19 -24.71
CA ALA A 515 -23.76 9.76 -25.95
C ALA A 515 -23.78 8.74 -27.10
N ARG A 516 -23.35 7.50 -26.83
CA ARG A 516 -23.32 6.42 -27.81
C ARG A 516 -24.74 5.98 -28.28
N ILE A 517 -25.67 5.87 -27.34
CA ILE A 517 -27.08 5.53 -27.62
C ILE A 517 -27.73 6.65 -28.44
N ALA A 518 -27.53 7.91 -28.10
CA ALA A 518 -28.05 9.05 -28.85
C ALA A 518 -27.49 9.09 -30.27
N GLU A 519 -26.20 8.75 -30.46
CA GLU A 519 -25.60 8.64 -31.79
C GLU A 519 -26.25 7.53 -32.65
N LEU A 520 -26.49 6.35 -32.04
CA LEU A 520 -27.18 5.24 -32.72
C LEU A 520 -28.64 5.59 -33.06
N ALA A 521 -29.30 6.39 -32.22
CA ALA A 521 -30.65 6.89 -32.46
C ALA A 521 -30.72 8.02 -33.50
N GLY A 522 -29.58 8.51 -34.01
CA GLY A 522 -29.51 9.64 -34.95
C GLY A 522 -29.71 11.00 -34.29
N ASP A 523 -29.86 11.08 -32.98
CA ASP A 523 -29.95 12.36 -32.23
C ASP A 523 -28.58 12.96 -31.99
N ARG A 524 -27.98 13.52 -33.05
CA ARG A 524 -26.65 14.14 -33.01
C ARG A 524 -26.52 15.25 -32.00
N PRO A 525 -27.51 16.16 -31.82
CA PRO A 525 -27.44 17.17 -30.76
C PRO A 525 -27.34 16.60 -29.34
N ALA A 526 -28.10 15.55 -29.03
CA ALA A 526 -28.00 14.86 -27.74
C ALA A 526 -26.67 14.14 -27.58
N ALA A 527 -26.20 13.43 -28.63
CA ALA A 527 -24.91 12.76 -28.64
C ALA A 527 -23.74 13.74 -28.36
N ASP A 528 -23.78 14.92 -28.96
CA ASP A 528 -22.79 15.98 -28.76
C ASP A 528 -22.81 16.54 -27.34
N ARG A 529 -24.00 16.79 -26.78
CA ARG A 529 -24.15 17.26 -25.38
C ARG A 529 -23.62 16.20 -24.41
N TRP A 530 -24.03 14.96 -24.53
CA TRP A 530 -23.59 13.89 -23.62
C TRP A 530 -22.09 13.59 -23.78
N SER A 531 -21.56 13.62 -24.98
CA SER A 531 -20.13 13.48 -25.22
C SER A 531 -19.32 14.63 -24.58
N ALA A 532 -19.82 15.88 -24.63
CA ALA A 532 -19.20 17.01 -23.94
C ALA A 532 -19.24 16.83 -22.42
N GLU A 533 -20.38 16.39 -21.89
CA GLU A 533 -20.56 16.13 -20.47
C GLU A 533 -19.62 14.99 -19.99
N ALA A 534 -19.46 13.91 -20.74
CA ALA A 534 -18.51 12.86 -20.42
C ALA A 534 -17.07 13.38 -20.30
N ARG A 535 -16.63 14.23 -21.23
CA ARG A 535 -15.30 14.86 -21.13
C ARG A 535 -15.16 15.83 -19.96
N ARG A 536 -16.26 16.48 -19.56
CA ARG A 536 -16.29 17.34 -18.37
C ARG A 536 -16.18 16.54 -17.08
N GLN A 537 -16.83 15.35 -17.01
CA GLN A 537 -16.77 14.47 -15.85
C GLN A 537 -15.44 13.70 -15.72
N GLY A 538 -14.76 13.43 -16.84
CA GLY A 538 -13.48 12.73 -16.86
C GLY A 538 -12.43 13.49 -17.66
N PRO A 539 -12.01 14.71 -17.22
CA PRO A 539 -11.06 15.52 -17.99
C PRO A 539 -9.66 14.91 -18.05
N SER A 540 -9.28 14.09 -17.07
CA SER A 540 -8.00 13.38 -17.04
C SER A 540 -8.02 12.00 -17.70
N LEU A 541 -9.21 11.50 -18.06
CA LEU A 541 -9.42 10.14 -18.58
C LEU A 541 -9.49 10.14 -20.12
N PRO A 542 -8.86 9.17 -20.81
CA PRO A 542 -8.78 9.16 -22.26
C PRO A 542 -10.08 8.72 -22.98
N PHE A 543 -10.96 7.97 -22.30
CA PHE A 543 -12.02 7.18 -22.95
C PHE A 543 -13.05 8.02 -23.69
N ALA A 544 -13.61 9.07 -23.07
CA ALA A 544 -14.63 9.93 -23.70
C ALA A 544 -14.07 10.71 -24.91
N PHE A 545 -12.77 11.00 -24.93
CA PHE A 545 -12.12 11.64 -26.06
C PHE A 545 -12.02 10.68 -27.24
N ALA A 546 -11.57 9.43 -27.01
CA ALA A 546 -11.50 8.42 -28.08
C ALA A 546 -12.90 8.09 -28.64
N GLU A 547 -13.92 8.00 -27.79
CA GLU A 547 -15.31 7.78 -28.22
C GLU A 547 -15.84 8.96 -29.06
N ARG A 548 -15.52 10.19 -28.71
CA ARG A 548 -15.86 11.34 -29.53
C ARG A 548 -15.22 11.27 -30.91
N GLY A 549 -13.96 10.88 -30.99
CA GLY A 549 -13.28 10.64 -32.28
C GLY A 549 -14.00 9.56 -33.13
N ARG A 550 -14.42 8.47 -32.48
CA ARG A 550 -15.20 7.40 -33.18
C ARG A 550 -16.54 7.91 -33.72
N MET A 551 -17.24 8.76 -32.95
CA MET A 551 -18.49 9.38 -33.45
C MET A 551 -18.22 10.25 -34.68
N LEU A 552 -17.15 11.04 -34.70
CA LEU A 552 -16.77 11.86 -35.86
C LEU A 552 -16.39 11.01 -37.07
N MET A 553 -15.66 9.91 -36.87
CA MET A 553 -15.40 8.91 -37.93
C MET A 553 -16.69 8.37 -38.52
N ALA A 554 -17.65 7.98 -37.69
CA ALA A 554 -18.95 7.48 -38.17
C ALA A 554 -19.75 8.54 -38.93
N ARG A 555 -19.53 9.84 -38.66
CA ARG A 555 -20.14 10.97 -39.36
C ARG A 555 -19.37 11.40 -40.61
N GLY A 556 -18.25 10.72 -40.97
CA GLY A 556 -17.42 11.03 -42.14
C GLY A 556 -16.44 12.20 -41.92
N ASP A 557 -16.11 12.52 -40.69
CA ASP A 557 -15.13 13.55 -40.34
C ASP A 557 -13.85 12.94 -39.73
N PRO A 558 -12.97 12.33 -40.52
CA PRO A 558 -11.73 11.75 -40.05
C PRO A 558 -10.72 12.82 -39.54
N ALA A 559 -10.75 14.03 -40.08
CA ALA A 559 -9.86 15.10 -39.62
C ALA A 559 -10.23 15.59 -38.20
N GLY A 560 -11.51 15.81 -37.94
CA GLY A 560 -12.02 16.13 -36.62
C GLY A 560 -11.79 14.98 -35.62
N ALA A 561 -11.91 13.72 -36.09
CA ALA A 561 -11.66 12.56 -35.25
C ALA A 561 -10.20 12.48 -34.74
N ILE A 562 -9.22 12.76 -35.62
CA ILE A 562 -7.78 12.74 -35.27
C ILE A 562 -7.49 13.69 -34.09
N ALA A 563 -8.05 14.91 -34.09
CA ALA A 563 -7.83 15.86 -32.99
C ALA A 563 -8.30 15.32 -31.62
N PHE A 564 -9.33 14.49 -31.59
CA PHE A 564 -9.79 13.82 -30.35
C PHE A 564 -8.98 12.59 -30.00
N TYR A 565 -8.43 11.86 -30.98
CA TYR A 565 -7.49 10.77 -30.69
C TYR A 565 -6.18 11.28 -30.14
N GLU A 566 -5.68 12.43 -30.58
CA GLU A 566 -4.53 13.13 -29.99
C GLU A 566 -4.78 13.43 -28.50
N GLN A 567 -5.92 14.07 -28.18
CA GLN A 567 -6.30 14.37 -26.82
C GLN A 567 -6.46 13.10 -25.95
N ALA A 568 -6.93 12.00 -26.52
CA ALA A 568 -7.01 10.71 -25.82
C ALA A 568 -5.61 10.16 -25.52
N ILE A 569 -4.68 10.25 -26.47
CA ILE A 569 -3.28 9.81 -26.31
C ILE A 569 -2.52 10.66 -25.30
N GLU A 570 -2.76 11.96 -25.22
CA GLU A 570 -2.18 12.82 -24.19
C GLU A 570 -2.54 12.36 -22.78
N ARG A 571 -3.77 11.86 -22.57
CA ARG A 571 -4.28 11.37 -21.28
C ARG A 571 -3.92 9.90 -21.00
N GLY A 572 -3.81 9.11 -22.03
CA GLY A 572 -3.48 7.68 -21.99
C GLY A 572 -2.43 7.33 -23.05
N PRO A 573 -1.15 7.73 -22.87
CA PRO A 573 -0.11 7.59 -23.91
C PRO A 573 0.25 6.14 -24.23
N ARG A 574 -0.14 5.22 -23.38
CA ARG A 574 0.10 3.78 -23.56
C ARG A 574 -1.15 3.00 -23.94
N TRP A 575 -2.29 3.66 -24.15
CA TRP A 575 -3.51 3.02 -24.61
C TRP A 575 -3.45 2.74 -26.12
N ALA A 576 -3.70 1.49 -26.52
CA ALA A 576 -3.60 1.03 -27.91
C ALA A 576 -4.71 1.58 -28.79
N ASP A 577 -5.94 1.64 -28.28
CA ASP A 577 -7.15 1.91 -29.07
C ASP A 577 -7.12 3.25 -29.81
N PRO A 578 -6.78 4.40 -29.20
CA PRO A 578 -6.69 5.67 -29.93
C PRO A 578 -5.66 5.65 -31.05
N GLN A 579 -4.56 4.90 -30.89
CA GLN A 579 -3.56 4.74 -31.95
C GLN A 579 -4.15 3.97 -33.13
N LYS A 580 -4.90 2.88 -32.88
CA LYS A 580 -5.59 2.11 -33.92
C LYS A 580 -6.64 2.97 -34.61
N TYR A 581 -7.48 3.70 -33.84
CA TYR A 581 -8.53 4.55 -34.43
C TYR A 581 -7.95 5.73 -35.22
N TRP A 582 -6.83 6.28 -34.81
CA TRP A 582 -6.10 7.27 -35.61
C TRP A 582 -5.58 6.67 -36.91
N GLY A 583 -5.04 5.44 -36.86
CA GLY A 583 -4.67 4.71 -38.06
C GLY A 583 -5.85 4.52 -39.03
N ASP A 584 -7.04 4.18 -38.50
CA ASP A 584 -8.26 4.06 -39.32
C ASP A 584 -8.63 5.41 -39.99
N ALA A 585 -8.49 6.51 -39.27
CA ALA A 585 -8.78 7.85 -39.79
C ALA A 585 -7.79 8.27 -40.90
N LEU A 586 -6.50 7.99 -40.72
CA LEU A 586 -5.47 8.23 -41.74
C LEU A 586 -5.69 7.39 -42.99
N LEU A 587 -6.02 6.11 -42.80
CA LEU A 587 -6.36 5.23 -43.95
C LEU A 587 -7.60 5.72 -44.71
N ALA A 588 -8.61 6.23 -43.99
CA ALA A 588 -9.78 6.85 -44.63
C ALA A 588 -9.45 8.13 -45.41
N GLN A 589 -8.36 8.81 -45.08
CA GLN A 589 -7.84 9.99 -45.79
C GLN A 589 -6.85 9.62 -46.94
N GLY A 590 -6.49 8.33 -47.10
CA GLY A 590 -5.51 7.86 -48.08
C GLY A 590 -4.04 8.07 -47.63
N ASP A 591 -3.77 8.21 -46.30
CA ASP A 591 -2.41 8.17 -45.77
C ASP A 591 -2.12 6.76 -45.20
N GLU A 592 -1.86 5.84 -46.10
CA GLU A 592 -1.55 4.44 -45.79
C GLU A 592 -0.27 4.34 -44.93
N ALA A 593 0.75 5.13 -45.25
CA ALA A 593 2.02 5.13 -44.54
C ALA A 593 1.84 5.65 -43.08
N GLY A 594 1.05 6.70 -42.89
CA GLY A 594 0.65 7.19 -41.57
C GLY A 594 -0.14 6.16 -40.78
N ALA A 595 -1.12 5.53 -41.41
CA ALA A 595 -1.93 4.47 -40.82
C ALA A 595 -1.07 3.29 -40.34
N ILE A 596 -0.13 2.81 -41.15
CA ILE A 596 0.80 1.73 -40.81
C ILE A 596 1.65 2.09 -39.59
N ARG A 597 2.13 3.34 -39.48
CA ARG A 597 2.88 3.78 -38.33
C ARG A 597 2.04 3.74 -37.04
N LYS A 598 0.77 4.16 -37.12
CA LYS A 598 -0.16 4.16 -35.98
C LYS A 598 -0.55 2.75 -35.55
N TYR A 599 -0.82 1.86 -36.51
CA TYR A 599 -1.10 0.45 -36.18
C TYR A 599 0.09 -0.27 -35.55
N ARG A 600 1.33 0.04 -35.95
CA ARG A 600 2.52 -0.49 -35.30
C ARG A 600 2.58 -0.05 -33.83
N ALA A 601 2.37 1.24 -33.57
CA ALA A 601 2.36 1.78 -32.20
C ALA A 601 1.25 1.15 -31.34
N ALA A 602 0.09 0.86 -31.92
CA ALA A 602 -0.98 0.13 -31.24
C ALA A 602 -0.58 -1.33 -30.94
N ALA A 603 0.05 -2.02 -31.89
CA ALA A 603 0.47 -3.42 -31.74
C ALA A 603 1.57 -3.62 -30.70
N ASP A 604 2.42 -2.61 -30.47
CA ASP A 604 3.41 -2.62 -29.38
C ASP A 604 2.74 -2.68 -27.99
N ARG A 605 1.45 -2.29 -27.87
CA ARG A 605 0.68 -2.26 -26.62
C ARG A 605 -0.37 -3.37 -26.52
N ALA A 606 -0.97 -3.75 -27.67
CA ALA A 606 -1.98 -4.79 -27.76
C ALA A 606 -1.64 -5.77 -28.92
N PRO A 607 -0.59 -6.58 -28.79
CA PRO A 607 -0.09 -7.43 -29.88
C PRO A 607 -1.06 -8.55 -30.28
N GLN A 608 -2.01 -8.92 -29.40
CA GLN A 608 -2.99 -9.97 -29.64
C GLN A 608 -4.36 -9.44 -30.15
N TRP A 609 -4.43 -8.19 -30.58
CA TRP A 609 -5.67 -7.60 -31.06
C TRP A 609 -5.94 -7.94 -32.54
N GLY A 610 -6.79 -8.94 -32.80
CA GLY A 610 -7.07 -9.45 -34.13
C GLY A 610 -7.58 -8.37 -35.11
N ALA A 611 -8.53 -7.53 -34.67
CA ALA A 611 -9.08 -6.45 -35.50
C ALA A 611 -8.02 -5.36 -35.85
N LEU A 612 -7.01 -5.15 -35.00
CA LEU A 612 -5.87 -4.27 -35.28
C LEU A 612 -5.01 -4.85 -36.42
N HIS A 613 -4.70 -6.16 -36.37
CA HIS A 613 -3.92 -6.82 -37.39
C HIS A 613 -4.67 -6.86 -38.73
N LEU A 614 -6.00 -7.04 -38.71
CA LEU A 614 -6.85 -6.92 -39.89
C LEU A 614 -6.77 -5.52 -40.53
N ALA A 615 -6.93 -4.45 -39.71
CA ALA A 615 -6.83 -3.07 -40.16
C ALA A 615 -5.44 -2.74 -40.74
N TRP A 616 -4.39 -3.23 -40.05
CA TRP A 616 -3.00 -3.08 -40.52
C TRP A 616 -2.76 -3.80 -41.85
N GLY A 617 -3.33 -5.01 -42.05
CA GLY A 617 -3.29 -5.72 -43.33
C GLY A 617 -3.94 -4.92 -44.44
N ARG A 618 -5.11 -4.29 -44.20
CA ARG A 618 -5.79 -3.41 -45.15
C ARG A 618 -4.91 -2.22 -45.60
N ALA A 619 -4.23 -1.57 -44.66
CA ALA A 619 -3.34 -0.45 -44.97
C ALA A 619 -2.10 -0.89 -45.77
N LEU A 620 -1.53 -2.05 -45.45
CA LEU A 620 -0.40 -2.61 -46.19
C LEU A 620 -0.81 -3.04 -47.61
N GLU A 621 -2.01 -3.58 -47.77
CA GLU A 621 -2.55 -3.93 -49.07
C GLU A 621 -2.79 -2.69 -49.96
N ALA A 622 -3.33 -1.60 -49.34
CA ALA A 622 -3.52 -0.33 -50.02
C ALA A 622 -2.18 0.33 -50.41
N ASP A 623 -1.14 0.21 -49.54
CA ASP A 623 0.24 0.67 -49.81
C ASP A 623 1.02 -0.27 -50.78
N GLY A 624 0.37 -1.28 -51.39
CA GLY A 624 0.97 -2.21 -52.34
C GLY A 624 1.86 -3.30 -51.72
N LYS A 625 1.98 -3.41 -50.41
CA LYS A 625 2.84 -4.34 -49.66
C LYS A 625 2.13 -5.68 -49.39
N ARG A 626 1.76 -6.39 -50.47
CA ARG A 626 0.88 -7.57 -50.42
C ARG A 626 1.39 -8.71 -49.53
N ASP A 627 2.68 -9.02 -49.55
CA ASP A 627 3.25 -10.09 -48.72
C ASP A 627 3.13 -9.76 -47.23
N GLN A 628 3.44 -8.51 -46.85
CA GLN A 628 3.29 -8.06 -45.48
C GLN A 628 1.81 -8.01 -45.07
N ALA A 629 0.90 -7.65 -45.96
CA ALA A 629 -0.54 -7.68 -45.70
C ALA A 629 -1.02 -9.12 -45.41
N ARG A 630 -0.56 -10.10 -46.21
CA ARG A 630 -0.85 -11.52 -45.98
C ARG A 630 -0.41 -11.97 -44.58
N ASP A 631 0.80 -11.61 -44.15
CA ASP A 631 1.30 -11.95 -42.83
C ASP A 631 0.43 -11.37 -41.73
N LYS A 632 -0.07 -10.13 -41.88
CA LYS A 632 -0.98 -9.50 -40.92
C LYS A 632 -2.36 -10.16 -40.88
N TYR A 633 -2.92 -10.51 -42.04
CA TYR A 633 -4.17 -11.28 -42.11
C TYR A 633 -4.02 -12.68 -41.50
N ALA A 634 -2.88 -13.37 -41.72
CA ALA A 634 -2.60 -14.66 -41.14
C ALA A 634 -2.42 -14.56 -39.58
N ALA A 635 -1.85 -13.47 -39.11
CA ALA A 635 -1.79 -13.19 -37.66
C ALA A 635 -3.19 -12.96 -37.07
N ALA A 636 -4.02 -12.12 -37.72
CA ALA A 636 -5.40 -11.85 -37.32
C ALA A 636 -6.25 -13.13 -37.22
N ALA A 637 -6.08 -14.05 -38.19
CA ALA A 637 -6.82 -15.31 -38.23
C ALA A 637 -6.63 -16.20 -36.98
N ARG A 638 -5.52 -16.05 -36.28
CA ARG A 638 -5.19 -16.82 -35.06
C ARG A 638 -5.63 -16.14 -33.76
N MET A 639 -6.23 -14.95 -33.85
CA MET A 639 -6.64 -14.12 -32.72
C MET A 639 -8.15 -14.07 -32.59
N ASP A 640 -8.60 -13.47 -31.51
CA ASP A 640 -10.01 -13.19 -31.29
C ASP A 640 -10.52 -12.15 -32.30
N LEU A 641 -11.62 -12.47 -32.96
CA LEU A 641 -12.25 -11.65 -33.99
C LEU A 641 -13.77 -11.75 -33.89
N SER A 642 -14.45 -10.64 -34.20
CA SER A 642 -15.89 -10.69 -34.51
C SER A 642 -16.17 -11.61 -35.68
N ALA A 643 -17.42 -12.11 -35.81
CA ALA A 643 -17.81 -12.94 -36.93
C ALA A 643 -17.58 -12.23 -38.28
N ALA A 644 -17.85 -10.93 -38.35
CA ALA A 644 -17.66 -10.11 -39.56
C ALA A 644 -16.17 -9.98 -39.92
N ASP A 645 -15.32 -9.67 -38.95
CA ASP A 645 -13.88 -9.54 -39.16
C ASP A 645 -13.24 -10.86 -39.55
N ARG A 646 -13.66 -11.97 -38.95
CA ARG A 646 -13.21 -13.32 -39.28
C ARG A 646 -13.55 -13.67 -40.74
N ALA A 647 -14.79 -13.40 -41.19
CA ALA A 647 -15.20 -13.60 -42.56
C ALA A 647 -14.39 -12.74 -43.54
N GLU A 648 -14.04 -11.51 -43.16
CA GLU A 648 -13.21 -10.65 -43.99
C GLU A 648 -11.77 -11.17 -44.07
N VAL A 649 -11.16 -11.57 -42.97
CA VAL A 649 -9.80 -12.15 -42.94
C VAL A 649 -9.72 -13.34 -43.90
N VAL A 650 -10.71 -14.25 -43.85
CA VAL A 650 -10.76 -15.42 -44.75
C VAL A 650 -10.83 -14.99 -46.23
N ARG A 651 -11.68 -14.03 -46.57
CA ARG A 651 -11.79 -13.51 -47.94
C ARG A 651 -10.47 -12.90 -48.45
N ARG A 652 -9.82 -12.08 -47.60
CA ARG A 652 -8.58 -11.39 -47.97
C ARG A 652 -7.39 -12.34 -48.09
N LEU A 653 -7.26 -13.32 -47.20
CA LEU A 653 -6.25 -14.39 -47.34
C LEU A 653 -6.43 -15.17 -48.65
N GLY A 654 -7.68 -15.51 -49.01
CA GLY A 654 -7.98 -16.18 -50.28
C GLY A 654 -7.72 -15.32 -51.55
N ALA A 655 -7.87 -14.00 -51.44
CA ALA A 655 -7.58 -13.08 -52.53
C ALA A 655 -6.08 -12.87 -52.75
N VAL A 656 -5.32 -12.63 -51.69
CA VAL A 656 -3.86 -12.43 -51.75
C VAL A 656 -3.13 -13.69 -52.21
N SER A 657 -3.61 -14.90 -51.83
CA SER A 657 -3.03 -16.18 -52.25
C SER A 657 -3.28 -16.50 -53.77
N ARG A 658 -4.27 -15.86 -54.39
CA ARG A 658 -4.57 -16.05 -55.82
C ARG A 658 -3.87 -15.05 -56.74
N GLY A 659 -3.31 -13.99 -56.19
CA GLY A 659 -2.62 -12.93 -56.92
C GLY A 659 -1.08 -12.98 -56.82
N SER A 660 -0.55 -13.96 -56.11
CA SER A 660 0.86 -14.37 -56.09
C SER A 660 1.03 -15.60 -57.01
#